data_8aab41d8b77865b0c4177dc4c1975437
#
_entry.id   8aab41d8b77865b0c4177dc4c1975437
#
_cell.length_a   1.000
_cell.length_b   1.000
_cell.length_c   1.000
_cell.angle_alpha   90.00
_cell.angle_beta   90.00
_cell.angle_gamma   90.00
#
_symmetry.space_group_name_H-M   'P 1'
#
loop_
_entity.id
_entity.type
_entity.pdbx_description
1 polymer ?
#
loop_
_entity_poly.entity_id
_entity_poly.type
_entity_poly.pdbx_seq_one_letter_code
_entity_poly.pdbx_strand_id
1 'polypeptide(L)'
;MEEDDSSTKTTGSTAEPRKPSSSSSSSSSNTSNNTAQNHLEPLAAVGTLPAANSRNNNVGSSSGSGAKTKTQATEEVQYLDEAMLKELTERCIREGSDAPLIRTLGAVFSSYRGLAASFQFCPAASSIEKMLARAPAGDLRNMKKEDLRSLEGDLDKDEDSKAPVESVPDVPDPAHTTVDVESLRRSMKALYAARPAVFGPINNALELLGKSLSRDLRVGLTSNDELESLVTVFVIAFETLLVGSADCLEGSFPRICAAVTRLPVWAQCRLVRIWAEHCKDSIHPLLQQLQQLITVSTLSMHSFRGIRIHDNKVVCNATKAMKLVYYANILAGELEPKHYRELDLRDTSLPSYLSLIPEDDDVRPADAEVRSRQKKVEDPFITELDVNPLDCRKPLVPYEEFYNELLCDVVEMDHDYLEYKSIASAVNGALSLIGTEPSTIFSFMQYAFILTPTTKTLALYYDSRIRMYSERRLSFLQQQQQLRQNSSALQAVNPYLNLKIRRDHIIDDALVELEIIAMSNPKDLKKQLVVEFTGEQGIDEGGVSKEFFQLIIEEIFNPDYGMFVTNEDSNTVWFNSISFENEAQFTLIGIVLGLAIYNNIILAVNFPMVVYRKLMGMKGSFLDLKDLNPVLFNSLKSLLDYTENDMEEVFMQTFKIGYRDVFGNLLEHELKPDGDKIFVTQDNKQDFVELYSDFMLNKSVEKQFNAFRRGFQMVTDESPLHLLFRPEEVELIVCGSKEFDFDELEQSTEYEGGFTAESQTIKDFWSIVHGLSMEVKRKLLQFTTGSDRVPVGGLSRLKLVVARNGPDSDRLPTSHTCFNVLLLPEYNSKEKLEERLLKAINYSKGFGML
;
A
#
# COMPACT_ATOMS: atom_id res chain seq x y z
N MET A 1 -67.26 4.37 34.36
CA MET A 1 -68.48 5.10 33.94
C MET A 1 -68.23 5.09 32.42
N GLU A 2 -68.65 4.08 31.87
CA GLU A 2 -69.91 3.90 31.09
C GLU A 2 -69.63 4.37 29.68
N GLU A 3 -69.47 3.42 28.73
CA GLU A 3 -70.49 2.73 27.92
C GLU A 3 -70.91 3.62 26.75
N ASP A 4 -71.02 3.22 25.49
CA ASP A 4 -71.40 1.99 24.79
C ASP A 4 -71.10 2.22 23.29
N ASP A 5 -70.68 1.31 22.58
CA ASP A 5 -71.26 0.15 21.84
C ASP A 5 -71.98 0.49 20.50
N SER A 6 -71.75 -0.31 19.56
CA SER A 6 -72.46 -0.86 18.41
C SER A 6 -71.79 -0.73 17.05
N SER A 7 -71.04 -1.72 16.55
CA SER A 7 -71.60 -2.89 15.76
C SER A 7 -72.20 -2.55 14.41
N THR A 8 -71.61 -3.02 13.33
CA THR A 8 -72.24 -3.97 12.33
C THR A 8 -71.32 -4.12 11.14
N LYS A 9 -70.73 -5.30 10.90
CA LYS A 9 -70.96 -6.34 9.89
C LYS A 9 -71.39 -5.82 8.51
N THR A 10 -70.78 -6.17 7.38
CA THR A 10 -70.77 -7.50 6.74
C THR A 10 -69.98 -7.49 5.42
N THR A 11 -69.36 -8.63 5.09
CA THR A 11 -69.09 -9.31 3.80
C THR A 11 -68.31 -8.58 2.71
N GLY A 12 -67.24 -9.00 2.19
CA GLY A 12 -66.79 -10.32 1.75
C GLY A 12 -66.69 -10.36 0.25
N SER A 13 -65.50 -10.52 -0.32
CA SER A 13 -65.30 -11.35 -1.54
C SER A 13 -63.84 -11.29 -2.00
N THR A 14 -63.31 -12.43 -2.11
CA THR A 14 -62.07 -12.93 -2.71
C THR A 14 -61.88 -12.59 -4.19
N ALA A 15 -60.63 -12.31 -4.61
CA ALA A 15 -60.11 -12.84 -5.85
C ALA A 15 -58.58 -12.57 -5.98
N GLU A 16 -57.86 -13.62 -6.11
CA GLU A 16 -56.43 -13.76 -6.45
C GLU A 16 -56.21 -13.64 -7.97
N PRO A 17 -54.97 -13.76 -8.43
CA PRO A 17 -54.36 -12.92 -9.45
C PRO A 17 -54.21 -13.60 -10.81
N ARG A 18 -53.93 -12.86 -11.85
CA ARG A 18 -53.47 -13.38 -13.14
C ARG A 18 -52.32 -12.53 -13.71
N LYS A 19 -51.21 -13.23 -14.02
CA LYS A 19 -50.18 -12.79 -14.96
C LYS A 19 -50.71 -12.66 -16.38
N PRO A 20 -50.12 -11.82 -17.21
CA PRO A 20 -50.20 -12.02 -18.64
C PRO A 20 -48.82 -12.33 -19.27
N SER A 21 -48.95 -13.20 -20.24
CA SER A 21 -47.98 -13.75 -21.17
C SER A 21 -47.69 -12.81 -22.35
N SER A 22 -46.54 -13.04 -22.92
CA SER A 22 -45.93 -12.60 -24.19
C SER A 22 -46.89 -12.51 -25.40
N SER A 23 -46.66 -11.57 -26.30
CA SER A 23 -46.70 -11.81 -27.75
C SER A 23 -46.07 -10.67 -28.56
N SER A 24 -45.30 -11.07 -29.54
CA SER A 24 -44.63 -10.46 -30.67
C SER A 24 -45.59 -9.79 -31.71
N SER A 25 -45.06 -8.80 -32.44
CA SER A 25 -45.19 -8.58 -33.91
C SER A 25 -44.62 -7.19 -34.27
N SER A 26 -43.56 -7.05 -35.04
CA SER A 26 -43.34 -6.86 -36.50
C SER A 26 -44.18 -5.81 -37.19
N SER A 27 -43.49 -4.85 -37.80
CA SER A 27 -43.59 -4.26 -39.15
C SER A 27 -42.94 -2.87 -39.21
N SER A 28 -41.85 -2.67 -39.94
CA SER A 28 -41.62 -2.36 -41.35
C SER A 28 -42.18 -1.04 -41.82
N SER A 29 -41.28 -0.15 -42.32
CA SER A 29 -41.18 0.51 -43.61
C SER A 29 -40.23 1.73 -43.55
N ASN A 30 -39.14 1.68 -44.28
CA ASN A 30 -38.86 2.34 -45.58
C ASN A 30 -38.92 3.89 -45.54
N THR A 31 -37.90 4.60 -45.94
CA THR A 31 -37.22 4.92 -47.21
C THR A 31 -36.35 6.15 -46.92
N SER A 32 -35.29 6.53 -47.50
CA SER A 32 -34.58 6.28 -48.76
C SER A 32 -33.30 7.12 -48.78
N ASN A 33 -32.22 6.58 -49.38
CA ASN A 33 -31.24 7.16 -50.28
C ASN A 33 -30.52 8.48 -50.00
N ASN A 34 -29.17 8.44 -49.92
CA ASN A 34 -28.35 8.73 -51.09
C ASN A 34 -26.83 8.41 -50.86
N THR A 35 -26.39 7.57 -51.77
CA THR A 35 -25.11 7.35 -52.43
C THR A 35 -24.00 8.41 -52.35
N ALA A 36 -22.82 7.94 -52.04
CA ALA A 36 -21.59 8.18 -52.79
C ALA A 36 -20.57 7.08 -52.58
N GLN A 37 -20.38 6.29 -53.62
CA GLN A 37 -19.31 5.32 -53.78
C GLN A 37 -17.97 6.02 -53.95
N ASN A 38 -16.90 5.45 -53.36
CA ASN A 38 -15.62 5.38 -54.05
C ASN A 38 -14.91 4.09 -53.66
N HIS A 39 -14.67 3.34 -54.71
CA HIS A 39 -13.88 2.14 -54.84
C HIS A 39 -12.44 2.34 -54.44
N LEU A 40 -11.84 1.35 -53.79
CA LEU A 40 -10.51 0.85 -54.12
C LEU A 40 -10.39 -0.58 -53.62
N GLU A 41 -10.23 -1.47 -54.59
CA GLU A 41 -10.00 -2.91 -54.44
C GLU A 41 -8.58 -3.24 -53.96
N PRO A 42 -8.34 -4.49 -53.50
CA PRO A 42 -7.08 -4.94 -52.91
C PRO A 42 -6.13 -5.49 -53.94
N LEU A 43 -4.85 -5.19 -53.84
CA LEU A 43 -3.76 -5.82 -54.58
C LEU A 43 -3.15 -6.95 -53.77
N ALA A 44 -3.44 -8.17 -54.20
CA ALA A 44 -2.68 -9.37 -53.90
C ALA A 44 -1.58 -9.56 -54.94
N ALA A 45 -0.37 -9.95 -54.48
CA ALA A 45 0.57 -10.82 -55.26
C ALA A 45 1.82 -11.07 -54.42
N VAL A 46 1.97 -12.24 -53.87
CA VAL A 46 2.72 -13.40 -54.51
C VAL A 46 4.21 -13.12 -54.67
N GLY A 47 4.99 -13.87 -53.90
CA GLY A 47 6.42 -13.99 -54.04
C GLY A 47 6.94 -15.20 -53.26
N THR A 48 6.66 -16.38 -53.80
CA THR A 48 7.25 -17.66 -53.35
C THR A 48 8.69 -17.75 -53.86
N LEU A 49 9.63 -18.08 -52.96
CA LEU A 49 10.97 -18.54 -53.31
C LEU A 49 11.08 -20.07 -53.10
N PRO A 50 11.82 -20.79 -53.98
CA PRO A 50 11.75 -22.21 -54.07
C PRO A 50 12.73 -22.92 -53.15
N ALA A 51 12.33 -24.09 -52.70
CA ALA A 51 13.13 -25.07 -52.02
C ALA A 51 14.15 -25.71 -52.95
N ALA A 52 15.41 -25.78 -52.53
CA ALA A 52 16.44 -26.52 -53.20
C ALA A 52 16.53 -27.95 -52.59
N ASN A 53 16.25 -28.92 -53.41
CA ASN A 53 16.39 -30.34 -53.19
C ASN A 53 17.86 -30.76 -53.19
N SER A 54 18.28 -31.48 -52.20
CA SER A 54 19.51 -32.27 -52.15
C SER A 54 19.38 -33.53 -53.00
N ARG A 55 20.35 -33.84 -53.84
CA ARG A 55 20.61 -35.17 -54.32
C ARG A 55 22.01 -35.60 -53.96
N ASN A 56 22.07 -36.76 -53.34
CA ASN A 56 23.19 -37.64 -53.08
C ASN A 56 23.98 -37.94 -54.37
N ASN A 57 25.32 -38.04 -54.21
CA ASN A 57 26.04 -39.13 -54.86
C ASN A 57 27.31 -39.48 -54.02
N ASN A 58 27.35 -40.70 -53.64
CA ASN A 58 28.50 -41.48 -53.16
C ASN A 58 29.57 -41.63 -54.25
N VAL A 59 30.82 -41.63 -53.83
CA VAL A 59 31.78 -42.72 -54.14
C VAL A 59 33.19 -42.33 -53.61
N GLY A 60 33.84 -43.28 -52.89
CA GLY A 60 35.27 -43.51 -53.00
C GLY A 60 36.17 -43.27 -51.77
N SER A 61 36.39 -44.32 -51.10
CA SER A 61 37.44 -44.65 -50.13
C SER A 61 38.86 -44.09 -50.40
N SER A 62 39.52 -43.60 -49.33
CA SER A 62 40.81 -44.14 -48.94
C SER A 62 41.32 -43.58 -47.61
N SER A 63 41.87 -44.43 -46.83
CA SER A 63 42.50 -44.37 -45.53
C SER A 63 43.57 -43.30 -45.38
N GLY A 64 43.59 -42.63 -44.22
CA GLY A 64 44.68 -41.77 -43.73
C GLY A 64 44.48 -41.37 -42.29
N SER A 65 45.13 -42.07 -41.39
CA SER A 65 45.25 -41.76 -39.96
C SER A 65 45.89 -40.42 -39.69
N GLY A 66 45.19 -39.53 -38.97
CA GLY A 66 45.73 -38.27 -38.49
C GLY A 66 44.86 -37.71 -37.39
N ALA A 67 45.23 -37.96 -36.15
CA ALA A 67 44.58 -37.34 -34.98
C ALA A 67 44.72 -35.84 -35.09
N LYS A 68 43.63 -35.15 -35.39
CA LYS A 68 43.47 -33.70 -35.16
C LYS A 68 42.68 -33.49 -33.91
N THR A 69 43.36 -33.10 -32.85
CA THR A 69 42.85 -32.40 -31.66
C THR A 69 41.92 -31.28 -32.10
N LYS A 70 40.63 -31.42 -31.84
CA LYS A 70 39.67 -30.31 -31.87
C LYS A 70 40.02 -29.39 -30.71
N THR A 71 40.82 -28.35 -30.94
CA THR A 71 40.81 -27.15 -30.16
C THR A 71 39.43 -26.57 -30.25
N GLN A 72 38.68 -26.60 -29.17
CA GLN A 72 37.50 -25.72 -28.99
C GLN A 72 38.03 -24.29 -29.07
N ALA A 73 37.65 -23.59 -30.14
CA ALA A 73 37.83 -22.17 -30.22
C ALA A 73 36.98 -21.57 -29.08
N THR A 74 37.58 -21.01 -28.08
CA THR A 74 36.94 -20.07 -27.13
C THR A 74 36.43 -18.95 -27.99
N GLU A 75 35.11 -18.81 -28.15
CA GLU A 75 34.47 -17.62 -28.73
C GLU A 75 34.90 -16.43 -27.88
N GLU A 76 35.69 -15.52 -28.47
CA GLU A 76 36.03 -14.24 -27.84
C GLU A 76 34.72 -13.47 -27.57
N VAL A 77 34.40 -13.25 -26.29
CA VAL A 77 33.24 -12.48 -25.89
C VAL A 77 33.47 -11.01 -26.26
N GLN A 78 32.66 -10.49 -27.19
CA GLN A 78 32.67 -9.05 -27.54
C GLN A 78 32.10 -8.25 -26.38
N TYR A 79 32.79 -7.23 -25.93
CA TYR A 79 32.34 -6.28 -24.89
C TYR A 79 32.56 -4.83 -25.34
N LEU A 80 32.03 -3.87 -24.60
CA LEU A 80 32.17 -2.44 -24.86
C LEU A 80 32.60 -1.70 -23.58
N ASP A 81 33.49 -0.74 -23.78
CA ASP A 81 33.81 0.29 -22.79
C ASP A 81 33.68 1.69 -23.40
N GLU A 82 33.89 2.74 -22.61
CA GLU A 82 33.77 4.14 -23.04
C GLU A 82 34.71 4.47 -24.19
N ALA A 83 35.96 4.00 -24.11
CA ALA A 83 37.00 4.28 -25.11
C ALA A 83 36.67 3.59 -26.46
N MET A 84 36.29 2.31 -26.40
CA MET A 84 35.91 1.52 -27.59
C MET A 84 34.67 2.11 -28.26
N LEU A 85 33.65 2.50 -27.49
CA LEU A 85 32.42 3.06 -28.03
C LEU A 85 32.68 4.42 -28.68
N LYS A 86 33.50 5.25 -28.07
CA LYS A 86 33.93 6.54 -28.64
C LYS A 86 34.70 6.34 -29.93
N GLU A 87 35.71 5.45 -29.99
CA GLU A 87 36.49 5.15 -31.18
C GLU A 87 35.60 4.64 -32.34
N LEU A 88 34.69 3.68 -32.03
CA LEU A 88 33.76 3.15 -33.03
C LEU A 88 32.84 4.25 -33.57
N THR A 89 32.34 5.13 -32.71
CA THR A 89 31.48 6.25 -33.10
C THR A 89 32.21 7.23 -33.99
N GLU A 90 33.43 7.64 -33.61
CA GLU A 90 34.27 8.54 -34.43
C GLU A 90 34.69 7.91 -35.76
N ARG A 91 34.93 6.61 -35.80
CA ARG A 91 35.21 5.87 -37.02
C ARG A 91 34.01 5.87 -37.95
N CYS A 92 32.80 5.59 -37.45
CA CYS A 92 31.58 5.63 -38.27
C CYS A 92 31.28 7.04 -38.80
N ILE A 93 31.59 8.10 -38.05
CA ILE A 93 31.50 9.47 -38.52
C ILE A 93 32.46 9.73 -39.70
N ARG A 94 33.70 9.25 -39.58
CA ARG A 94 34.73 9.41 -40.65
C ARG A 94 34.39 8.60 -41.90
N GLU A 95 33.89 7.36 -41.72
CA GLU A 95 33.55 6.46 -42.85
C GLU A 95 32.18 6.73 -43.47
N GLY A 96 31.33 7.54 -42.80
CA GLY A 96 29.99 7.87 -43.28
C GLY A 96 29.00 6.68 -43.24
N SER A 97 29.33 5.64 -42.48
CA SER A 97 28.53 4.41 -42.36
C SER A 97 28.38 3.94 -40.91
N ASP A 98 27.14 3.73 -40.47
CA ASP A 98 26.84 3.23 -39.11
C ASP A 98 26.86 1.70 -39.02
N ALA A 99 27.11 1.01 -40.14
CA ALA A 99 27.00 -0.45 -40.19
C ALA A 99 27.97 -1.20 -39.21
N PRO A 100 29.24 -0.79 -39.04
CA PRO A 100 30.12 -1.41 -38.04
C PRO A 100 29.61 -1.24 -36.62
N LEU A 101 29.17 -0.02 -36.27
CA LEU A 101 28.64 0.33 -34.95
C LEU A 101 27.37 -0.47 -34.62
N ILE A 102 26.41 -0.48 -35.56
CA ILE A 102 25.16 -1.24 -35.42
C ILE A 102 25.43 -2.76 -35.22
N ARG A 103 26.41 -3.31 -35.93
CA ARG A 103 26.77 -4.72 -35.81
C ARG A 103 27.35 -5.02 -34.45
N THR A 104 28.30 -4.23 -33.96
CA THR A 104 28.91 -4.39 -32.65
C THR A 104 27.90 -4.21 -31.51
N LEU A 105 27.10 -3.13 -31.55
CA LEU A 105 26.03 -2.89 -30.59
C LEU A 105 25.02 -4.04 -30.60
N GLY A 106 24.58 -4.49 -31.77
CA GLY A 106 23.67 -5.61 -31.89
C GLY A 106 24.20 -6.91 -31.28
N ALA A 107 25.50 -7.22 -31.50
CA ALA A 107 26.14 -8.40 -30.95
C ALA A 107 26.27 -8.34 -29.43
N VAL A 108 26.68 -7.21 -28.87
CA VAL A 108 26.89 -7.03 -27.42
C VAL A 108 25.53 -6.97 -26.69
N PHE A 109 24.60 -6.12 -27.12
CA PHE A 109 23.32 -5.90 -26.43
C PHE A 109 22.29 -7.03 -26.61
N SER A 110 22.51 -7.98 -27.54
CA SER A 110 21.70 -9.21 -27.63
C SER A 110 22.28 -10.37 -26.81
N SER A 111 23.50 -10.24 -26.29
CA SER A 111 24.21 -11.29 -25.54
C SER A 111 24.35 -10.91 -24.07
N TYR A 112 23.84 -11.76 -23.16
CA TYR A 112 24.01 -11.48 -21.72
C TYR A 112 25.48 -11.50 -21.29
N ARG A 113 26.32 -12.35 -21.87
CA ARG A 113 27.78 -12.40 -21.59
C ARG A 113 28.49 -11.17 -22.09
N GLY A 114 28.16 -10.70 -23.30
CA GLY A 114 28.72 -9.47 -23.86
C GLY A 114 28.34 -8.25 -23.03
N LEU A 115 27.09 -8.15 -22.63
CA LEU A 115 26.61 -7.03 -21.82
C LEU A 115 27.18 -7.07 -20.40
N ALA A 116 27.24 -8.25 -19.75
CA ALA A 116 27.85 -8.42 -18.43
C ALA A 116 29.32 -8.04 -18.38
N ALA A 117 30.07 -8.23 -19.49
CA ALA A 117 31.48 -7.87 -19.58
C ALA A 117 31.73 -6.40 -19.94
N SER A 118 30.67 -5.63 -20.28
CA SER A 118 30.77 -4.26 -20.75
C SER A 118 30.72 -3.25 -19.60
N PHE A 119 31.36 -2.09 -19.78
CA PHE A 119 31.37 -0.96 -18.83
C PHE A 119 31.78 -1.34 -17.40
N GLN A 120 32.72 -2.26 -17.29
CA GLN A 120 33.26 -2.66 -15.98
C GLN A 120 34.29 -1.62 -15.49
N PHE A 121 34.31 -1.33 -14.19
CA PHE A 121 35.42 -0.60 -13.59
C PHE A 121 36.72 -1.28 -14.00
N CYS A 122 37.67 -0.53 -14.59
CA CYS A 122 38.91 -1.08 -15.07
C CYS A 122 39.74 -1.60 -13.88
N PRO A 123 39.80 -2.91 -13.63
CA PRO A 123 40.75 -3.42 -12.67
C PRO A 123 42.13 -3.34 -13.33
N ALA A 124 43.13 -3.00 -12.57
CA ALA A 124 44.52 -3.17 -13.03
C ALA A 124 44.64 -4.55 -13.72
N ALA A 125 45.30 -4.62 -14.87
CA ALA A 125 45.31 -5.71 -15.86
C ALA A 125 45.42 -7.16 -15.34
N SER A 126 45.76 -7.34 -14.04
CA SER A 126 45.87 -8.65 -13.37
C SER A 126 44.55 -9.33 -13.01
N SER A 127 43.42 -8.61 -13.02
CA SER A 127 42.10 -9.18 -12.63
C SER A 127 41.34 -9.73 -13.84
N ILE A 128 41.55 -9.21 -15.03
CA ILE A 128 40.92 -9.71 -16.26
C ILE A 128 41.48 -11.12 -16.61
N GLU A 129 42.79 -11.35 -16.42
CA GLU A 129 43.40 -12.69 -16.57
C GLU A 129 42.84 -13.68 -15.54
N LYS A 130 42.50 -13.23 -14.30
CA LYS A 130 41.89 -14.08 -13.27
C LYS A 130 40.45 -14.40 -13.53
N MET A 131 39.67 -13.47 -14.14
CA MET A 131 38.29 -13.74 -14.56
C MET A 131 38.22 -14.66 -15.78
N LEU A 132 39.13 -14.53 -16.73
CA LEU A 132 39.24 -15.42 -17.91
C LEU A 132 39.78 -16.82 -17.51
N ALA A 133 40.60 -16.93 -16.44
CA ALA A 133 41.09 -18.19 -15.92
C ALA A 133 40.08 -18.98 -15.07
N ARG A 134 38.94 -18.39 -14.70
CA ARG A 134 37.82 -19.03 -13.97
C ARG A 134 36.74 -19.64 -14.87
N ALA A 135 37.02 -19.83 -16.15
CA ALA A 135 36.18 -20.71 -16.97
C ALA A 135 36.36 -22.16 -16.48
N PRO A 136 35.31 -22.94 -16.27
CA PRO A 136 35.39 -24.28 -15.72
C PRO A 136 36.17 -25.19 -16.67
N ALA A 137 37.44 -25.44 -16.34
CA ALA A 137 38.19 -26.55 -16.91
C ALA A 137 37.62 -27.84 -16.32
N GLY A 138 36.82 -28.56 -17.09
CA GLY A 138 36.56 -29.95 -16.78
C GLY A 138 37.90 -30.71 -16.74
N ASP A 139 38.33 -31.09 -15.52
CA ASP A 139 38.99 -32.32 -15.19
C ASP A 139 39.60 -32.28 -13.78
N LEU A 140 38.74 -32.47 -12.78
CA LEU A 140 39.15 -32.74 -11.41
C LEU A 140 39.17 -34.26 -11.12
N ARG A 141 39.44 -35.11 -12.11
CA ARG A 141 39.45 -36.58 -11.88
C ARG A 141 40.80 -37.20 -11.67
N ASN A 142 41.90 -36.46 -11.61
CA ASN A 142 43.24 -37.02 -11.43
C ASN A 142 44.11 -36.27 -10.40
N MET A 143 43.60 -35.90 -9.25
CA MET A 143 44.48 -35.55 -8.12
C MET A 143 44.62 -36.77 -7.21
N LYS A 144 45.81 -37.26 -7.07
CA LYS A 144 46.14 -38.37 -6.19
C LYS A 144 46.08 -37.95 -4.71
N LYS A 145 45.60 -38.89 -3.91
CA LYS A 145 45.36 -38.79 -2.46
C LYS A 145 46.65 -38.57 -1.61
N GLU A 146 47.81 -38.36 -2.22
CA GLU A 146 49.13 -38.24 -1.57
C GLU A 146 49.52 -36.77 -1.31
N ASP A 147 48.90 -35.79 -1.99
CA ASP A 147 49.21 -34.35 -1.84
C ASP A 147 48.42 -33.67 -0.71
N LEU A 148 47.50 -34.37 -0.07
CA LEU A 148 46.69 -33.85 1.06
C LEU A 148 47.26 -34.14 2.44
N ARG A 149 48.38 -34.92 2.53
CA ARG A 149 49.02 -35.24 3.81
C ARG A 149 50.23 -34.41 4.19
N SER A 150 50.67 -33.48 3.36
CA SER A 150 51.81 -32.59 3.68
C SER A 150 51.41 -31.24 4.31
N LEU A 151 50.12 -31.04 4.63
CA LEU A 151 49.63 -29.81 5.29
C LEU A 151 49.15 -30.02 6.73
N GLU A 152 49.27 -31.23 7.31
CA GLU A 152 48.92 -31.54 8.70
C GLU A 152 50.15 -31.86 9.58
N GLY A 153 51.16 -31.07 9.55
CA GLY A 153 52.31 -31.28 10.45
C GLY A 153 53.02 -29.98 10.73
N ASP A 154 52.57 -29.25 11.74
CA ASP A 154 53.36 -28.50 12.72
C ASP A 154 52.42 -27.56 13.52
N LEU A 155 51.77 -28.13 14.50
CA LEU A 155 51.15 -27.40 15.62
C LEU A 155 51.73 -27.99 16.91
N ASP A 156 52.77 -27.36 17.44
CA ASP A 156 53.01 -27.26 18.89
C ASP A 156 54.23 -26.36 19.16
N LYS A 157 53.99 -25.38 20.06
CA LYS A 157 54.96 -24.51 20.76
C LYS A 157 55.23 -23.13 20.13
N ASP A 158 54.63 -22.10 20.72
CA ASP A 158 55.21 -21.20 21.72
C ASP A 158 54.25 -20.01 22.00
N GLU A 159 54.00 -19.83 23.28
CA GLU A 159 53.34 -18.67 23.89
C GLU A 159 54.19 -17.38 23.73
N ASP A 160 53.47 -16.24 23.71
CA ASP A 160 54.01 -14.88 23.81
C ASP A 160 54.46 -14.17 22.52
N SER A 161 53.47 -13.65 21.77
CA SER A 161 53.60 -12.33 21.14
C SER A 161 52.23 -11.85 20.66
N LYS A 162 51.79 -10.70 21.15
CA LYS A 162 50.59 -9.98 20.67
C LYS A 162 50.73 -9.72 19.17
N ALA A 163 50.07 -10.53 18.36
CA ALA A 163 49.86 -10.28 16.93
C ALA A 163 48.58 -9.50 16.73
N PRO A 164 48.47 -8.66 15.70
CA PRO A 164 47.29 -7.83 15.44
C PRO A 164 46.10 -8.71 15.08
N VAL A 165 44.92 -8.29 15.55
CA VAL A 165 43.63 -8.91 15.24
C VAL A 165 43.53 -9.15 13.75
N GLU A 166 43.53 -10.43 13.36
CA GLU A 166 43.20 -10.85 12.00
C GLU A 166 41.80 -10.36 11.67
N SER A 167 41.73 -9.57 10.63
CA SER A 167 40.48 -9.09 10.03
C SER A 167 39.60 -10.29 9.68
N VAL A 168 38.42 -10.33 10.22
CA VAL A 168 37.32 -11.18 9.79
C VAL A 168 37.25 -11.12 8.24
N PRO A 169 37.16 -12.26 7.51
CA PRO A 169 37.07 -12.20 6.06
C PRO A 169 35.90 -11.30 5.68
N ASP A 170 36.19 -10.27 4.86
CA ASP A 170 35.23 -9.33 4.37
C ASP A 170 34.09 -10.12 3.73
N VAL A 171 32.89 -10.09 4.36
CA VAL A 171 31.66 -10.50 3.72
C VAL A 171 31.51 -9.56 2.54
N PRO A 172 31.42 -10.05 1.29
CA PRO A 172 31.31 -9.17 0.13
C PRO A 172 30.10 -8.25 0.33
N ASP A 173 30.32 -6.94 0.19
CA ASP A 173 29.28 -5.93 0.27
C ASP A 173 28.11 -6.33 -0.65
N PRO A 174 26.90 -6.51 -0.11
CA PRO A 174 25.75 -6.96 -0.87
C PRO A 174 25.30 -5.95 -1.95
N ALA A 175 25.76 -4.69 -1.88
CA ALA A 175 25.51 -3.66 -2.90
C ALA A 175 26.69 -3.53 -3.90
N HIS A 176 27.76 -4.30 -3.73
CA HIS A 176 28.94 -4.21 -4.60
C HIS A 176 28.55 -4.40 -6.07
N THR A 177 28.93 -3.45 -6.92
CA THR A 177 28.79 -3.53 -8.38
C THR A 177 30.14 -3.34 -9.06
N THR A 178 30.36 -4.07 -10.14
CA THR A 178 31.53 -3.90 -11.00
C THR A 178 31.29 -2.94 -12.17
N VAL A 179 30.06 -2.45 -12.34
CA VAL A 179 29.66 -1.58 -13.44
C VAL A 179 30.01 -0.13 -13.14
N ASP A 180 30.74 0.51 -14.05
CA ASP A 180 30.92 1.96 -14.06
C ASP A 180 29.68 2.62 -14.72
N VAL A 181 28.68 2.90 -13.89
CA VAL A 181 27.39 3.48 -14.32
C VAL A 181 27.59 4.86 -14.93
N GLU A 182 28.50 5.67 -14.41
CA GLU A 182 28.77 7.02 -14.92
C GLU A 182 29.41 6.99 -16.30
N SER A 183 30.37 6.08 -16.53
CA SER A 183 30.96 5.85 -17.86
C SER A 183 29.91 5.39 -18.86
N LEU A 184 29.04 4.45 -18.47
CA LEU A 184 27.92 4.00 -19.29
C LEU A 184 26.99 5.15 -19.69
N ARG A 185 26.53 5.96 -18.71
CA ARG A 185 25.63 7.11 -18.96
C ARG A 185 26.27 8.13 -19.90
N ARG A 186 27.53 8.52 -19.66
CA ARG A 186 28.26 9.45 -20.53
C ARG A 186 28.37 8.91 -21.95
N SER A 187 28.77 7.64 -22.09
CA SER A 187 28.94 6.97 -23.38
C SER A 187 27.65 6.90 -24.18
N MET A 188 26.53 6.51 -23.52
CA MET A 188 25.24 6.39 -24.20
C MET A 188 24.67 7.76 -24.56
N LYS A 189 24.80 8.80 -23.72
CA LYS A 189 24.42 10.17 -24.03
C LYS A 189 25.20 10.69 -25.23
N ALA A 190 26.51 10.50 -25.26
CA ALA A 190 27.37 10.92 -26.37
C ALA A 190 27.02 10.18 -27.67
N LEU A 191 26.78 8.89 -27.62
CA LEU A 191 26.38 8.05 -28.72
C LEU A 191 25.06 8.53 -29.36
N TYR A 192 24.01 8.71 -28.55
CA TYR A 192 22.69 9.15 -29.05
C TYR A 192 22.69 10.57 -29.55
N ALA A 193 23.51 11.47 -28.96
CA ALA A 193 23.70 12.82 -29.46
C ALA A 193 24.39 12.82 -30.82
N ALA A 194 25.40 11.94 -31.03
CA ALA A 194 26.16 11.87 -32.30
C ALA A 194 25.41 11.08 -33.39
N ARG A 195 24.70 10.01 -33.00
CA ARG A 195 24.07 9.04 -33.91
C ARG A 195 22.70 8.54 -33.38
N PRO A 196 21.63 9.37 -33.45
CA PRO A 196 20.31 8.98 -32.93
C PRO A 196 19.74 7.70 -33.56
N ALA A 197 20.10 7.41 -34.81
CA ALA A 197 19.61 6.25 -35.58
C ALA A 197 20.01 4.89 -34.96
N VAL A 198 21.03 4.83 -34.08
CA VAL A 198 21.47 3.58 -33.45
C VAL A 198 20.57 3.14 -32.29
N PHE A 199 19.69 3.99 -31.82
CA PHE A 199 18.74 3.64 -30.77
C PHE A 199 17.84 2.45 -31.16
N GLY A 200 17.26 2.47 -32.37
CA GLY A 200 16.43 1.37 -32.87
C GLY A 200 17.13 0.01 -32.87
N PRO A 201 18.34 -0.14 -33.44
CA PRO A 201 19.13 -1.37 -33.31
C PRO A 201 19.41 -1.83 -31.88
N ILE A 202 19.72 -0.92 -30.94
CA ILE A 202 19.94 -1.27 -29.51
C ILE A 202 18.63 -1.74 -28.91
N ASN A 203 17.53 -1.04 -29.15
CA ASN A 203 16.20 -1.42 -28.66
C ASN A 203 15.84 -2.83 -29.15
N ASN A 204 16.02 -3.14 -30.44
CA ASN A 204 15.78 -4.48 -30.98
C ASN A 204 16.69 -5.55 -30.34
N ALA A 205 17.97 -5.25 -30.09
CA ALA A 205 18.88 -6.18 -29.45
C ALA A 205 18.46 -6.49 -28.00
N LEU A 206 18.11 -5.48 -27.22
CA LEU A 206 17.58 -5.62 -25.85
C LEU A 206 16.22 -6.35 -25.82
N GLU A 207 15.38 -6.15 -26.85
CA GLU A 207 14.12 -6.90 -26.95
C GLU A 207 14.38 -8.42 -27.14
N LEU A 208 15.34 -8.77 -28.00
CA LEU A 208 15.76 -10.16 -28.21
C LEU A 208 16.38 -10.75 -26.93
N LEU A 209 17.23 -9.99 -26.25
CA LEU A 209 17.82 -10.38 -24.99
C LEU A 209 16.73 -10.63 -23.93
N GLY A 210 15.79 -9.72 -23.74
CA GLY A 210 14.68 -9.87 -22.79
C GLY A 210 13.80 -11.08 -23.07
N LYS A 211 13.56 -11.42 -24.36
CA LYS A 211 12.83 -12.63 -24.75
C LYS A 211 13.60 -13.90 -24.42
N SER A 212 14.93 -13.95 -24.68
CA SER A 212 15.74 -15.12 -24.36
C SER A 212 15.85 -15.33 -22.85
N LEU A 213 16.19 -14.28 -22.09
CA LEU A 213 16.29 -14.34 -20.63
C LEU A 213 14.98 -14.77 -19.99
N SER A 214 13.85 -14.21 -20.45
CA SER A 214 12.52 -14.63 -19.95
C SER A 214 12.22 -16.11 -20.15
N ARG A 215 12.75 -16.74 -21.20
CA ARG A 215 12.61 -18.16 -21.47
C ARG A 215 13.56 -19.00 -20.61
N ASP A 216 14.83 -18.60 -20.56
CA ASP A 216 15.89 -19.35 -19.88
C ASP A 216 15.67 -19.37 -18.37
N LEU A 217 15.28 -18.23 -17.77
CA LEU A 217 14.89 -18.10 -16.36
C LEU A 217 13.62 -18.91 -16.01
N ARG A 218 12.67 -19.07 -16.94
CA ARG A 218 11.48 -19.89 -16.72
C ARG A 218 11.81 -21.38 -16.63
N VAL A 219 12.79 -21.84 -17.39
CA VAL A 219 13.19 -23.24 -17.45
C VAL A 219 14.16 -23.59 -16.31
N GLY A 220 14.70 -22.62 -15.59
CA GLY A 220 15.64 -22.84 -14.49
C GLY A 220 17.01 -23.35 -14.95
N LEU A 221 17.44 -22.98 -16.15
CA LEU A 221 18.71 -23.42 -16.75
C LEU A 221 19.90 -22.52 -16.35
N THR A 222 19.74 -21.63 -15.38
CA THR A 222 20.72 -20.62 -15.03
C THR A 222 21.40 -20.99 -13.70
N SER A 223 22.74 -21.02 -13.69
CA SER A 223 23.53 -21.22 -12.46
C SER A 223 23.55 -19.96 -11.60
N ASN A 224 23.92 -20.06 -10.31
CA ASN A 224 24.01 -18.89 -9.42
C ASN A 224 25.03 -17.86 -9.93
N ASP A 225 26.17 -18.27 -10.47
CA ASP A 225 27.18 -17.37 -11.04
C ASP A 225 26.65 -16.61 -12.27
N GLU A 226 25.82 -17.28 -13.08
CA GLU A 226 25.14 -16.62 -14.20
C GLU A 226 24.06 -15.67 -13.73
N LEU A 227 23.33 -15.98 -12.64
CA LEU A 227 22.34 -15.08 -12.04
C LEU A 227 22.99 -13.80 -11.51
N GLU A 228 24.19 -13.88 -10.90
CA GLU A 228 24.96 -12.70 -10.52
C GLU A 228 25.36 -11.84 -11.73
N SER A 229 25.81 -12.49 -12.80
CA SER A 229 26.09 -11.78 -14.06
C SER A 229 24.84 -11.13 -14.65
N LEU A 230 23.66 -11.74 -14.49
CA LEU A 230 22.41 -11.14 -14.93
C LEU A 230 22.00 -9.90 -14.14
N VAL A 231 22.32 -9.78 -12.86
CA VAL A 231 22.12 -8.54 -12.10
C VAL A 231 22.85 -7.38 -12.78
N THR A 232 24.12 -7.60 -13.13
CA THR A 232 24.94 -6.62 -13.91
C THR A 232 24.27 -6.27 -15.23
N VAL A 233 23.78 -7.27 -15.98
CA VAL A 233 23.08 -7.08 -17.26
C VAL A 233 21.84 -6.18 -17.07
N PHE A 234 21.05 -6.39 -16.03
CA PHE A 234 19.87 -5.56 -15.79
C PHE A 234 20.23 -4.13 -15.39
N VAL A 235 21.31 -3.89 -14.62
CA VAL A 235 21.78 -2.54 -14.35
C VAL A 235 22.09 -1.82 -15.68
N ILE A 236 22.93 -2.44 -16.55
CA ILE A 236 23.31 -1.83 -17.83
C ILE A 236 22.09 -1.65 -18.75
N ALA A 237 21.19 -2.62 -18.82
CA ALA A 237 20.01 -2.56 -19.69
C ALA A 237 19.07 -1.43 -19.29
N PHE A 238 18.74 -1.29 -17.99
CA PHE A 238 17.86 -0.21 -17.53
C PHE A 238 18.51 1.17 -17.71
N GLU A 239 19.78 1.34 -17.36
CA GLU A 239 20.50 2.60 -17.57
C GLU A 239 20.57 3.00 -19.05
N THR A 240 20.77 2.02 -19.95
CA THR A 240 20.76 2.26 -21.40
C THR A 240 19.40 2.72 -21.89
N LEU A 241 18.31 2.11 -21.40
CA LEU A 241 16.94 2.43 -21.80
C LEU A 241 16.50 3.79 -21.28
N LEU A 242 16.97 4.21 -20.09
CA LEU A 242 16.66 5.52 -19.52
C LEU A 242 17.25 6.69 -20.33
N VAL A 243 18.38 6.51 -20.97
CA VAL A 243 19.03 7.53 -21.82
C VAL A 243 18.37 7.60 -23.21
N GLY A 244 17.65 6.55 -23.61
CA GLY A 244 17.09 6.38 -24.94
C GLY A 244 15.81 7.17 -25.21
N SER A 245 15.15 6.82 -26.32
CA SER A 245 13.85 7.38 -26.71
C SER A 245 12.69 6.60 -26.07
N ALA A 246 11.52 7.24 -25.98
CA ALA A 246 10.26 6.61 -25.54
C ALA A 246 9.83 5.40 -26.39
N ASP A 247 10.38 5.20 -27.60
CA ASP A 247 10.09 4.06 -28.47
C ASP A 247 10.42 2.69 -27.82
N CYS A 248 11.22 2.68 -26.74
CA CYS A 248 11.49 1.46 -25.99
C CYS A 248 10.26 0.90 -25.29
N LEU A 249 9.25 1.72 -25.01
CA LEU A 249 8.02 1.31 -24.28
C LEU A 249 7.20 0.26 -25.04
N GLU A 250 7.28 0.22 -26.38
CA GLU A 250 6.60 -0.81 -27.17
C GLU A 250 7.46 -2.05 -27.42
N GLY A 251 8.77 -1.96 -27.29
CA GLY A 251 9.74 -3.01 -27.66
C GLY A 251 10.45 -3.65 -26.48
N SER A 252 11.64 -3.15 -26.18
CA SER A 252 12.57 -3.76 -25.21
C SER A 252 12.14 -3.61 -23.75
N PHE A 253 11.63 -2.44 -23.35
CA PHE A 253 11.35 -2.14 -21.95
C PHE A 253 10.36 -3.14 -21.31
N PRO A 254 9.17 -3.45 -21.91
CA PRO A 254 8.29 -4.47 -21.38
C PRO A 254 8.93 -5.87 -21.31
N ARG A 255 9.84 -6.20 -22.22
CA ARG A 255 10.52 -7.49 -22.22
C ARG A 255 11.59 -7.60 -21.15
N ILE A 256 12.33 -6.54 -20.91
CA ILE A 256 13.30 -6.45 -19.80
C ILE A 256 12.56 -6.48 -18.47
N CYS A 257 11.45 -5.74 -18.31
CA CYS A 257 10.58 -5.83 -17.13
C CYS A 257 10.08 -7.27 -16.89
N ALA A 258 9.63 -7.96 -17.95
CA ALA A 258 9.19 -9.34 -17.82
C ALA A 258 10.32 -10.32 -17.48
N ALA A 259 11.56 -10.02 -17.84
CA ALA A 259 12.72 -10.86 -17.53
C ALA A 259 13.20 -10.65 -16.08
N VAL A 260 13.35 -9.40 -15.63
CA VAL A 260 13.83 -9.08 -14.28
C VAL A 260 12.91 -9.63 -13.19
N THR A 261 11.59 -9.63 -13.42
CA THR A 261 10.62 -10.20 -12.46
C THR A 261 10.68 -11.73 -12.31
N ARG A 262 11.48 -12.42 -13.13
CA ARG A 262 11.72 -13.86 -13.04
C ARG A 262 13.01 -14.22 -12.33
N LEU A 263 13.82 -13.25 -11.98
CA LEU A 263 14.97 -13.49 -11.13
C LEU A 263 14.51 -14.04 -9.76
N PRO A 264 15.30 -14.88 -9.09
CA PRO A 264 15.03 -15.26 -7.72
C PRO A 264 15.08 -14.02 -6.81
N VAL A 265 14.37 -14.07 -5.67
CA VAL A 265 14.20 -12.92 -4.76
C VAL A 265 15.54 -12.31 -4.34
N TRP A 266 16.53 -13.13 -3.98
CA TRP A 266 17.85 -12.64 -3.59
C TRP A 266 18.53 -11.80 -4.69
N ALA A 267 18.42 -12.22 -5.96
CA ALA A 267 19.00 -11.48 -7.08
C ALA A 267 18.25 -10.19 -7.38
N GLN A 268 16.90 -10.19 -7.24
CA GLN A 268 16.10 -8.98 -7.29
C GLN A 268 16.48 -8.01 -6.18
N CYS A 269 16.65 -8.48 -4.95
CA CYS A 269 17.05 -7.67 -3.80
C CYS A 269 18.47 -7.11 -3.94
N ARG A 270 19.38 -7.87 -4.56
CA ARG A 270 20.73 -7.37 -4.89
C ARG A 270 20.65 -6.22 -5.90
N LEU A 271 19.83 -6.35 -6.96
CA LEU A 271 19.60 -5.27 -7.92
C LEU A 271 19.03 -4.02 -7.24
N VAL A 272 18.10 -4.20 -6.30
CA VAL A 272 17.51 -3.13 -5.48
C VAL A 272 18.60 -2.38 -4.68
N ARG A 273 19.52 -3.09 -4.04
CA ARG A 273 20.64 -2.48 -3.28
C ARG A 273 21.58 -1.70 -4.20
N ILE A 274 21.93 -2.25 -5.36
CA ILE A 274 22.77 -1.56 -6.36
C ILE A 274 22.08 -0.26 -6.81
N TRP A 275 20.79 -0.30 -7.12
CA TRP A 275 20.06 0.91 -7.51
C TRP A 275 20.01 1.94 -6.39
N ALA A 276 19.77 1.51 -5.15
CA ALA A 276 19.71 2.41 -4.00
C ALA A 276 21.04 3.08 -3.69
N GLU A 277 22.18 2.45 -3.96
CA GLU A 277 23.49 2.97 -3.61
C GLU A 277 24.19 3.67 -4.80
N HIS A 278 24.19 3.03 -5.97
CA HIS A 278 24.98 3.47 -7.12
C HIS A 278 24.15 4.15 -8.23
N CYS A 279 22.81 3.99 -8.23
CA CYS A 279 21.95 4.50 -9.31
C CYS A 279 20.80 5.39 -8.79
N LYS A 280 21.02 6.14 -7.71
CA LYS A 280 19.97 6.99 -7.09
C LYS A 280 19.28 7.91 -8.09
N ASP A 281 20.06 8.53 -8.99
CA ASP A 281 19.52 9.45 -10.00
C ASP A 281 18.62 8.77 -11.04
N SER A 282 18.70 7.45 -11.16
CA SER A 282 17.89 6.68 -12.12
C SER A 282 16.57 6.20 -11.54
N ILE A 283 16.39 6.23 -10.21
CA ILE A 283 15.19 5.72 -9.54
C ILE A 283 13.93 6.48 -10.02
N HIS A 284 13.97 7.82 -10.00
CA HIS A 284 12.82 8.62 -10.43
C HIS A 284 12.53 8.50 -11.94
N PRO A 285 13.51 8.63 -12.86
CA PRO A 285 13.27 8.38 -14.28
C PRO A 285 12.74 6.97 -14.58
N LEU A 286 13.23 5.95 -13.87
CA LEU A 286 12.77 4.57 -14.04
C LEU A 286 11.32 4.41 -13.57
N LEU A 287 10.96 5.03 -12.45
CA LEU A 287 9.59 5.09 -11.99
C LEU A 287 8.68 5.75 -13.04
N GLN A 288 9.07 6.89 -13.60
CA GLN A 288 8.30 7.58 -14.62
C GLN A 288 8.09 6.72 -15.89
N GLN A 289 9.12 6.01 -16.34
CA GLN A 289 8.98 5.10 -17.49
C GLN A 289 8.04 3.93 -17.20
N LEU A 290 8.08 3.36 -15.98
CA LEU A 290 7.17 2.30 -15.56
C LEU A 290 5.73 2.81 -15.45
N GLN A 291 5.53 4.00 -14.90
CA GLN A 291 4.22 4.66 -14.85
C GLN A 291 3.67 4.89 -16.27
N GLN A 292 4.49 5.40 -17.17
CA GLN A 292 4.10 5.62 -18.57
C GLN A 292 3.74 4.30 -19.27
N LEU A 293 4.53 3.23 -19.07
CA LEU A 293 4.25 1.91 -19.63
C LEU A 293 2.90 1.35 -19.15
N ILE A 294 2.62 1.45 -17.85
CA ILE A 294 1.36 1.00 -17.24
C ILE A 294 0.20 1.82 -17.81
N THR A 295 0.32 3.14 -17.84
CA THR A 295 -0.71 4.06 -18.34
C THR A 295 -1.06 3.78 -19.79
N VAL A 296 -0.05 3.71 -20.69
CA VAL A 296 -0.27 3.43 -22.11
C VAL A 296 -0.88 2.04 -22.32
N SER A 297 -0.41 1.03 -21.56
CA SER A 297 -0.94 -0.32 -21.66
C SER A 297 -2.38 -0.41 -21.14
N THR A 298 -2.73 0.37 -20.13
CA THR A 298 -4.11 0.45 -19.57
C THR A 298 -5.04 1.13 -20.56
N LEU A 299 -4.64 2.27 -21.16
CA LEU A 299 -5.41 2.98 -22.17
C LEU A 299 -5.67 2.12 -23.42
N SER A 300 -4.67 1.34 -23.84
CA SER A 300 -4.84 0.47 -25.00
C SER A 300 -5.87 -0.63 -24.78
N MET A 301 -6.10 -1.04 -23.53
CA MET A 301 -7.10 -2.06 -23.18
C MET A 301 -8.55 -1.54 -23.27
N HIS A 302 -8.80 -0.25 -23.09
CA HIS A 302 -10.15 0.32 -23.21
C HIS A 302 -10.79 0.03 -24.58
N SER A 303 -9.97 -0.24 -25.60
CA SER A 303 -10.44 -0.63 -26.95
C SER A 303 -10.92 -2.08 -27.04
N PHE A 304 -10.61 -2.93 -26.04
CA PHE A 304 -10.93 -4.35 -26.05
C PHE A 304 -11.94 -4.70 -24.94
N ARG A 305 -13.23 -4.78 -25.28
CA ARG A 305 -14.29 -5.16 -24.34
C ARG A 305 -14.08 -6.58 -23.80
N GLY A 306 -14.01 -6.69 -22.46
CA GLY A 306 -14.06 -8.00 -21.78
C GLY A 306 -12.71 -8.61 -21.39
N ILE A 307 -11.58 -7.90 -21.57
CA ILE A 307 -10.27 -8.31 -21.04
C ILE A 307 -10.06 -7.56 -19.73
N ARG A 308 -9.74 -8.28 -18.66
CA ARG A 308 -9.44 -7.69 -17.36
C ARG A 308 -8.02 -7.17 -17.33
N ILE A 309 -7.78 -6.13 -16.53
CA ILE A 309 -6.45 -5.56 -16.36
C ILE A 309 -5.46 -6.59 -15.76
N HIS A 310 -5.93 -7.54 -14.94
CA HIS A 310 -5.16 -8.64 -14.37
C HIS A 310 -4.59 -9.61 -15.42
N ASP A 311 -5.23 -9.72 -16.57
CA ASP A 311 -4.79 -10.56 -17.69
C ASP A 311 -3.71 -9.86 -18.54
N ASN A 312 -3.49 -8.56 -18.35
CA ASN A 312 -2.48 -7.82 -19.07
C ASN A 312 -1.09 -8.07 -18.49
N LYS A 313 -0.34 -8.98 -19.12
CA LYS A 313 1.01 -9.36 -18.67
C LYS A 313 2.00 -8.19 -18.67
N VAL A 314 1.80 -7.18 -19.51
CA VAL A 314 2.68 -6.00 -19.54
C VAL A 314 2.46 -5.19 -18.25
N VAL A 315 1.22 -4.89 -17.90
CA VAL A 315 0.86 -4.17 -16.67
C VAL A 315 1.33 -4.94 -15.44
N CYS A 316 1.00 -6.24 -15.36
CA CYS A 316 1.42 -7.07 -14.22
C CYS A 316 2.95 -7.14 -14.06
N ASN A 317 3.71 -7.29 -15.15
CA ASN A 317 5.17 -7.34 -15.05
C ASN A 317 5.78 -5.96 -14.75
N ALA A 318 5.21 -4.88 -15.29
CA ALA A 318 5.64 -3.53 -14.97
C ALA A 318 5.39 -3.19 -13.49
N THR A 319 4.23 -3.57 -12.94
CA THR A 319 3.93 -3.44 -11.50
C THR A 319 4.90 -4.22 -10.63
N LYS A 320 5.23 -5.47 -11.02
CA LYS A 320 6.26 -6.27 -10.34
C LYS A 320 7.64 -5.64 -10.42
N ALA A 321 8.03 -5.08 -11.58
CA ALA A 321 9.29 -4.36 -11.72
C ALA A 321 9.30 -3.06 -10.89
N MET A 322 8.18 -2.35 -10.82
CA MET A 322 8.03 -1.16 -9.99
C MET A 322 8.23 -1.46 -8.49
N LYS A 323 7.93 -2.68 -8.04
CA LYS A 323 8.23 -3.10 -6.67
C LYS A 323 9.73 -3.04 -6.35
N LEU A 324 10.60 -3.39 -7.31
CA LEU A 324 12.05 -3.26 -7.13
C LEU A 324 12.43 -1.79 -6.97
N VAL A 325 11.85 -0.92 -7.79
CA VAL A 325 12.08 0.53 -7.71
C VAL A 325 11.56 1.10 -6.39
N TYR A 326 10.41 0.62 -5.90
CA TYR A 326 9.83 1.01 -4.62
C TYR A 326 10.76 0.68 -3.45
N TYR A 327 11.33 -0.52 -3.40
CA TYR A 327 12.30 -0.88 -2.35
C TYR A 327 13.63 -0.16 -2.51
N ALA A 328 14.09 0.10 -3.74
CA ALA A 328 15.28 0.93 -3.99
C ALA A 328 15.06 2.38 -3.51
N ASN A 329 13.89 2.93 -3.73
CA ASN A 329 13.48 4.24 -3.24
C ASN A 329 13.51 4.34 -1.70
N ILE A 330 13.03 3.29 -1.01
CA ILE A 330 13.07 3.20 0.46
C ILE A 330 14.51 3.13 0.96
N LEU A 331 15.34 2.24 0.39
CA LEU A 331 16.74 2.07 0.79
C LEU A 331 17.60 3.30 0.50
N ALA A 332 17.28 4.06 -0.55
CA ALA A 332 17.98 5.29 -0.89
C ALA A 332 17.55 6.50 -0.04
N GLY A 333 16.46 6.36 0.73
CA GLY A 333 15.92 7.39 1.61
C GLY A 333 16.53 7.40 3.01
N GLU A 334 15.91 8.19 3.91
CA GLU A 334 16.30 8.26 5.31
C GLU A 334 15.61 7.14 6.11
N LEU A 335 16.37 6.12 6.50
CA LEU A 335 15.86 4.98 7.28
C LEU A 335 16.02 5.24 8.79
N GLU A 336 15.00 4.90 9.54
CA GLU A 336 15.07 4.85 11.00
C GLU A 336 15.77 3.59 11.49
N PRO A 337 16.47 3.65 12.66
CA PRO A 337 17.06 2.49 13.29
C PRO A 337 16.04 1.37 13.56
N LYS A 338 16.43 0.14 13.36
CA LYS A 338 15.57 -1.05 13.49
C LYS A 338 14.97 -1.27 14.88
N HIS A 339 15.59 -0.72 15.93
CA HIS A 339 15.08 -0.84 17.30
C HIS A 339 13.77 -0.07 17.55
N TYR A 340 13.37 0.82 16.60
CA TYR A 340 12.05 1.44 16.61
C TYR A 340 10.94 0.54 16.04
N ARG A 341 11.26 -0.60 15.42
CA ARG A 341 10.24 -1.61 15.08
C ARG A 341 9.79 -2.34 16.34
N GLU A 342 8.51 -2.44 16.58
CA GLU A 342 7.96 -3.39 17.51
C GLU A 342 7.94 -4.77 16.86
N LEU A 343 8.80 -5.68 17.32
CA LEU A 343 8.94 -7.03 16.76
C LEU A 343 7.71 -7.90 16.97
N ASP A 344 6.82 -7.52 17.90
CA ASP A 344 5.64 -8.32 18.22
C ASP A 344 4.38 -7.44 18.34
N LEU A 345 3.70 -7.24 17.21
CA LEU A 345 2.33 -6.74 17.19
C LEU A 345 1.36 -7.71 17.91
N ARG A 346 1.84 -8.87 18.33
CA ARG A 346 1.12 -9.97 18.95
C ARG A 346 1.54 -10.22 20.39
N ASP A 347 2.09 -9.26 21.09
CA ASP A 347 2.12 -9.39 22.55
C ASP A 347 0.68 -9.26 23.09
N THR A 348 -0.13 -10.15 22.59
CA THR A 348 -1.37 -10.58 23.16
C THR A 348 -1.03 -11.55 24.28
N SER A 349 -0.44 -11.09 25.33
CA SER A 349 -0.84 -11.56 26.62
C SER A 349 -2.29 -11.07 26.78
N LEU A 350 -3.21 -11.77 26.08
CA LEU A 350 -4.60 -11.81 26.50
C LEU A 350 -4.55 -12.07 28.00
N PRO A 351 -5.10 -11.16 28.82
CA PRO A 351 -5.03 -11.34 30.24
C PRO A 351 -5.52 -12.73 30.57
N SER A 352 -4.82 -13.43 31.45
CA SER A 352 -5.03 -14.79 31.86
C SER A 352 -6.43 -15.10 32.48
N TYR A 353 -7.36 -14.11 32.46
CA TYR A 353 -8.74 -14.35 32.91
C TYR A 353 -9.58 -15.14 31.87
N LEU A 354 -9.14 -15.25 30.62
CA LEU A 354 -9.71 -16.24 29.68
C LEU A 354 -9.24 -17.67 29.97
N SER A 355 -8.19 -17.85 30.78
CA SER A 355 -7.77 -19.15 31.28
C SER A 355 -8.54 -19.60 32.55
N LEU A 356 -9.49 -18.79 33.04
CA LEU A 356 -10.36 -19.12 34.19
C LEU A 356 -11.72 -19.70 33.77
N ILE A 357 -12.00 -19.83 32.47
CA ILE A 357 -13.14 -20.63 31.99
C ILE A 357 -12.71 -22.10 32.15
N PRO A 358 -13.43 -22.94 32.91
CA PRO A 358 -13.13 -24.36 32.97
C PRO A 358 -13.15 -24.91 31.53
N GLU A 359 -12.06 -25.53 31.12
CA GLU A 359 -12.01 -26.31 29.90
C GLU A 359 -13.03 -27.44 30.02
N ASP A 360 -14.15 -27.30 29.35
CA ASP A 360 -15.02 -28.44 29.06
C ASP A 360 -14.23 -29.38 28.14
N ASP A 361 -13.90 -30.56 28.66
CA ASP A 361 -13.00 -31.58 28.10
C ASP A 361 -13.45 -32.14 26.73
N ASP A 362 -14.48 -31.63 26.09
CA ASP A 362 -15.07 -32.16 24.85
C ASP A 362 -14.82 -31.33 23.55
N VAL A 363 -14.06 -30.24 23.61
CA VAL A 363 -13.66 -29.49 22.39
C VAL A 363 -12.27 -29.92 21.97
N ARG A 364 -12.20 -30.67 20.87
CA ARG A 364 -10.96 -31.22 20.31
C ARG A 364 -9.90 -30.13 20.08
N PRO A 365 -8.64 -30.36 20.53
CA PRO A 365 -7.55 -29.36 20.40
C PRO A 365 -7.12 -29.07 18.97
N ALA A 366 -7.62 -29.78 17.96
CA ALA A 366 -7.23 -29.65 16.57
C ALA A 366 -7.60 -28.28 15.94
N ASP A 367 -8.65 -27.61 16.41
CA ASP A 367 -9.13 -26.37 15.79
C ASP A 367 -8.42 -25.12 16.32
N ALA A 368 -7.84 -25.18 17.51
CA ALA A 368 -7.04 -24.08 18.08
C ALA A 368 -5.63 -24.05 17.47
N GLU A 369 -5.01 -25.22 17.21
CA GLU A 369 -3.69 -25.30 16.54
C GLU A 369 -3.74 -24.93 15.06
N VAL A 370 -4.85 -25.14 14.37
CA VAL A 370 -5.02 -24.77 12.96
C VAL A 370 -5.15 -23.23 12.83
N ARG A 371 -5.70 -22.54 13.84
CA ARG A 371 -5.85 -21.07 13.82
C ARG A 371 -4.56 -20.32 14.13
N SER A 372 -3.65 -20.90 14.93
CA SER A 372 -2.35 -20.26 15.21
C SER A 372 -1.35 -20.35 14.05
N ARG A 373 -1.66 -21.10 13.00
CA ARG A 373 -0.78 -21.37 11.85
C ARG A 373 -1.18 -20.68 10.55
N GLN A 374 -2.13 -19.75 10.55
CA GLN A 374 -2.31 -18.91 9.36
C GLN A 374 -1.10 -17.97 9.23
N LYS A 375 -0.08 -18.44 8.49
CA LYS A 375 1.04 -17.60 8.10
C LYS A 375 0.48 -16.43 7.31
N LYS A 376 0.64 -15.21 7.82
CA LYS A 376 0.48 -14.01 7.00
C LYS A 376 1.41 -14.17 5.80
N VAL A 377 0.94 -13.81 4.62
CA VAL A 377 1.77 -13.73 3.43
C VAL A 377 2.70 -12.54 3.64
N GLU A 378 3.88 -12.80 4.22
CA GLU A 378 4.91 -11.78 4.39
C GLU A 378 5.59 -11.53 3.06
N ASP A 379 5.91 -10.28 2.79
CA ASP A 379 6.66 -9.93 1.59
C ASP A 379 8.11 -10.42 1.73
N PRO A 380 8.57 -11.34 0.85
CA PRO A 380 9.92 -11.88 0.94
C PRO A 380 11.03 -10.83 0.80
N PHE A 381 10.72 -9.65 0.22
CA PHE A 381 11.65 -8.53 0.13
C PHE A 381 11.98 -7.94 1.51
N ILE A 382 11.02 -7.89 2.43
CA ILE A 382 11.24 -7.39 3.80
C ILE A 382 12.31 -8.23 4.49
N THR A 383 12.20 -9.55 4.38
CA THR A 383 13.15 -10.48 5.01
C THR A 383 14.52 -10.42 4.34
N GLU A 384 14.57 -10.43 3.00
CA GLU A 384 15.83 -10.49 2.25
C GLU A 384 16.62 -9.17 2.29
N LEU A 385 15.92 -8.03 2.26
CA LEU A 385 16.52 -6.70 2.38
C LEU A 385 16.75 -6.30 3.84
N ASP A 386 16.09 -6.96 4.79
CA ASP A 386 16.02 -6.60 6.19
C ASP A 386 15.55 -5.14 6.41
N VAL A 387 14.56 -4.73 5.61
CA VAL A 387 13.98 -3.40 5.61
C VAL A 387 12.45 -3.50 5.57
N ASN A 388 11.77 -2.80 6.50
CA ASN A 388 10.33 -2.61 6.44
C ASN A 388 10.03 -1.27 5.76
N PRO A 389 9.05 -1.18 4.84
CA PRO A 389 8.64 0.10 4.27
C PRO A 389 8.30 1.19 5.29
N LEU A 390 7.86 0.80 6.49
CA LEU A 390 7.57 1.73 7.60
C LEU A 390 8.82 2.36 8.22
N ASP A 391 10.01 1.80 8.00
CA ASP A 391 11.26 2.36 8.53
C ASP A 391 11.68 3.65 7.81
N CYS A 392 11.16 3.88 6.60
CA CYS A 392 11.52 5.04 5.80
C CYS A 392 10.47 6.14 5.93
N ARG A 393 10.83 7.22 6.63
CA ARG A 393 9.95 8.41 6.73
C ARG A 393 10.06 9.30 5.51
N LYS A 394 11.28 9.42 4.97
CA LYS A 394 11.56 10.27 3.81
C LYS A 394 12.23 9.43 2.73
N PRO A 395 11.44 8.85 1.84
CA PRO A 395 11.97 8.18 0.66
C PRO A 395 12.66 9.19 -0.27
N LEU A 396 13.49 8.70 -1.18
CA LEU A 396 14.16 9.53 -2.17
C LEU A 396 13.15 10.24 -3.09
N VAL A 397 12.10 9.52 -3.52
CA VAL A 397 10.97 10.01 -4.31
C VAL A 397 9.70 9.86 -3.44
N PRO A 398 8.83 10.87 -3.36
CA PRO A 398 7.58 10.79 -2.61
C PRO A 398 6.75 9.55 -2.95
N TYR A 399 6.10 8.96 -1.95
CA TYR A 399 5.30 7.74 -2.17
C TYR A 399 4.12 7.97 -3.12
N GLU A 400 3.59 9.18 -3.15
CA GLU A 400 2.47 9.59 -4.00
C GLU A 400 2.77 9.46 -5.49
N GLU A 401 4.05 9.59 -5.90
CA GLU A 401 4.47 9.43 -7.28
C GLU A 401 4.39 7.97 -7.78
N PHE A 402 4.25 7.01 -6.86
CA PHE A 402 4.02 5.60 -7.21
C PHE A 402 2.56 5.31 -7.54
N TYR A 403 1.62 6.15 -7.15
CA TYR A 403 0.20 5.95 -7.46
C TYR A 403 -0.04 6.08 -8.96
N ASN A 404 -0.90 5.21 -9.50
CA ASN A 404 -1.35 5.30 -10.88
C ASN A 404 -2.88 5.42 -10.91
N GLU A 405 -3.36 6.64 -11.05
CA GLU A 405 -4.79 6.97 -11.01
C GLU A 405 -5.56 6.24 -12.11
N LEU A 406 -5.05 6.25 -13.34
CA LEU A 406 -5.70 5.61 -14.47
C LEU A 406 -5.84 4.09 -14.28
N LEU A 407 -4.82 3.44 -13.70
CA LEU A 407 -4.90 2.04 -13.32
C LEU A 407 -5.98 1.82 -12.24
N CYS A 408 -6.01 2.69 -11.24
CA CYS A 408 -6.97 2.63 -10.14
C CYS A 408 -8.43 2.76 -10.61
N ASP A 409 -8.69 3.55 -11.65
CA ASP A 409 -10.02 3.70 -12.25
C ASP A 409 -10.50 2.44 -12.98
N VAL A 410 -9.57 1.57 -13.40
CA VAL A 410 -9.88 0.36 -14.20
C VAL A 410 -9.85 -0.91 -13.36
N VAL A 411 -9.15 -0.91 -12.23
CA VAL A 411 -9.07 -2.08 -11.35
C VAL A 411 -10.39 -2.34 -10.65
N GLU A 412 -10.99 -3.50 -10.93
CA GLU A 412 -12.17 -4.01 -10.22
C GLU A 412 -11.74 -4.56 -8.85
N MET A 413 -11.81 -3.73 -7.80
CA MET A 413 -11.28 -4.04 -6.47
C MET A 413 -12.02 -5.18 -5.76
N ASP A 414 -13.28 -5.41 -6.04
CA ASP A 414 -14.05 -6.56 -5.54
C ASP A 414 -13.46 -7.87 -6.06
N HIS A 415 -13.09 -7.90 -7.34
CA HIS A 415 -12.46 -9.03 -7.97
C HIS A 415 -11.00 -9.22 -7.53
N ASP A 416 -10.22 -8.14 -7.50
CA ASP A 416 -8.82 -8.14 -7.02
C ASP A 416 -8.72 -8.66 -5.57
N TYR A 417 -9.68 -8.28 -4.72
CA TYR A 417 -9.79 -8.81 -3.36
C TYR A 417 -10.00 -10.33 -3.33
N LEU A 418 -10.84 -10.88 -4.19
CA LEU A 418 -11.08 -12.33 -4.27
C LEU A 418 -9.82 -13.07 -4.75
N GLU A 419 -9.08 -12.51 -5.71
CA GLU A 419 -7.80 -13.05 -6.14
C GLU A 419 -6.76 -13.02 -5.02
N TYR A 420 -6.66 -11.91 -4.28
CA TYR A 420 -5.81 -11.81 -3.08
C TYR A 420 -6.14 -12.90 -2.04
N LYS A 421 -7.42 -13.12 -1.73
CA LYS A 421 -7.86 -14.18 -0.80
C LYS A 421 -7.51 -15.57 -1.33
N SER A 422 -7.58 -15.79 -2.64
CA SER A 422 -7.19 -17.05 -3.27
C SER A 422 -5.69 -17.31 -3.11
N ILE A 423 -4.85 -16.30 -3.30
CA ILE A 423 -3.40 -16.38 -3.08
C ILE A 423 -3.11 -16.69 -1.60
N ALA A 424 -3.72 -15.97 -0.66
CA ALA A 424 -3.55 -16.20 0.77
C ALA A 424 -3.98 -17.62 1.18
N SER A 425 -5.06 -18.15 0.61
CA SER A 425 -5.53 -19.51 0.85
C SER A 425 -4.58 -20.56 0.26
N ALA A 426 -3.97 -20.30 -0.89
CA ALA A 426 -3.01 -21.17 -1.52
C ALA A 426 -1.72 -21.31 -0.70
N VAL A 427 -1.21 -20.20 -0.16
CA VAL A 427 -0.03 -20.18 0.73
C VAL A 427 -0.29 -20.98 2.01
N ASN A 428 -1.52 -21.00 2.51
CA ASN A 428 -1.93 -21.76 3.70
C ASN A 428 -2.26 -23.25 3.42
N GLY A 429 -2.00 -23.74 2.21
CA GLY A 429 -2.14 -25.17 1.85
C GLY A 429 -3.57 -25.61 1.54
N ALA A 430 -4.56 -24.73 1.57
CA ALA A 430 -5.96 -25.08 1.33
C ALA A 430 -6.29 -25.38 -0.16
N LEU A 431 -5.47 -24.90 -1.09
CA LEU A 431 -5.70 -25.00 -2.55
C LEU A 431 -4.91 -26.11 -3.25
N SER A 432 -4.09 -26.89 -2.55
CA SER A 432 -3.32 -27.99 -3.14
C SER A 432 -4.23 -29.08 -3.76
N LEU A 433 -5.52 -29.02 -3.47
CA LEU A 433 -6.56 -29.95 -3.96
C LEU A 433 -7.15 -29.57 -5.33
N ILE A 434 -6.90 -28.38 -5.86
CA ILE A 434 -7.57 -27.88 -7.08
C ILE A 434 -6.61 -27.82 -8.29
N GLY A 435 -5.33 -28.14 -8.13
CA GLY A 435 -4.38 -28.26 -9.25
C GLY A 435 -4.01 -26.95 -9.96
N THR A 436 -4.37 -25.78 -9.41
CA THR A 436 -3.95 -24.48 -9.93
C THR A 436 -2.63 -24.08 -9.26
N GLU A 437 -1.60 -23.86 -10.07
CA GLU A 437 -0.32 -23.34 -9.57
C GLU A 437 -0.51 -21.94 -8.98
N PRO A 438 -0.12 -21.69 -7.71
CA PRO A 438 -0.26 -20.36 -7.05
C PRO A 438 0.45 -19.23 -7.79
N SER A 439 1.43 -19.55 -8.63
CA SER A 439 2.24 -18.62 -9.40
C SER A 439 1.50 -17.90 -10.55
N THR A 440 0.27 -18.32 -10.88
CA THR A 440 -0.49 -17.76 -12.01
C THR A 440 -1.45 -16.64 -11.61
N ILE A 441 -1.83 -16.55 -10.34
CA ILE A 441 -2.77 -15.54 -9.84
C ILE A 441 -2.02 -14.26 -9.49
N PHE A 442 -2.56 -13.12 -9.90
CA PHE A 442 -2.01 -11.79 -9.64
C PHE A 442 -3.08 -10.92 -8.96
N SER A 443 -2.70 -10.19 -7.92
CA SER A 443 -3.55 -9.19 -7.26
C SER A 443 -2.76 -7.92 -7.01
N PHE A 444 -3.32 -6.77 -7.32
CA PHE A 444 -2.74 -5.46 -7.06
C PHE A 444 -2.66 -5.14 -5.56
N MET A 445 -3.48 -5.77 -4.70
CA MET A 445 -3.37 -5.64 -3.25
C MET A 445 -2.00 -6.04 -2.72
N GLN A 446 -1.27 -6.95 -3.41
CA GLN A 446 0.12 -7.29 -3.06
C GLN A 446 1.15 -6.21 -3.45
N TYR A 447 0.70 -5.22 -4.21
CA TYR A 447 1.49 -4.08 -4.73
C TYR A 447 0.80 -2.78 -4.35
N ALA A 448 0.40 -2.66 -3.07
CA ALA A 448 -0.41 -1.54 -2.58
C ALA A 448 0.19 -0.16 -2.85
N PHE A 449 1.51 -0.06 -3.04
CA PHE A 449 2.19 1.18 -3.37
C PHE A 449 1.73 1.85 -4.68
N ILE A 450 1.14 1.08 -5.62
CA ILE A 450 0.64 1.63 -6.90
C ILE A 450 -0.81 2.14 -6.81
N LEU A 451 -1.52 1.73 -5.75
CA LEU A 451 -2.93 2.06 -5.53
C LEU A 451 -3.07 3.38 -4.78
N THR A 452 -3.98 4.23 -5.22
CA THR A 452 -4.36 5.44 -4.49
C THR A 452 -5.03 5.11 -3.16
N PRO A 453 -4.98 5.99 -2.14
CA PRO A 453 -5.68 5.79 -0.88
C PRO A 453 -7.18 5.50 -1.05
N THR A 454 -7.81 6.12 -2.02
CA THR A 454 -9.23 5.89 -2.38
C THR A 454 -9.48 4.44 -2.79
N THR A 455 -8.64 3.90 -3.67
CA THR A 455 -8.74 2.52 -4.16
C THR A 455 -8.44 1.50 -3.05
N LYS A 456 -7.45 1.79 -2.20
CA LYS A 456 -7.16 0.99 -0.99
C LYS A 456 -8.34 0.97 -0.02
N THR A 457 -8.99 2.12 0.19
CA THR A 457 -10.19 2.23 1.05
C THR A 457 -11.33 1.38 0.50
N LEU A 458 -11.48 1.32 -0.82
CA LEU A 458 -12.47 0.45 -1.45
C LEU A 458 -12.17 -1.04 -1.22
N ALA A 459 -10.90 -1.45 -1.29
CA ALA A 459 -10.48 -2.83 -0.96
C ALA A 459 -10.80 -3.18 0.50
N LEU A 460 -10.51 -2.27 1.43
CA LEU A 460 -10.84 -2.43 2.85
C LEU A 460 -12.35 -2.52 3.08
N TYR A 461 -13.14 -1.71 2.38
CA TYR A 461 -14.60 -1.76 2.42
C TYR A 461 -15.13 -3.12 1.97
N TYR A 462 -14.62 -3.70 0.88
CA TYR A 462 -15.02 -5.03 0.43
C TYR A 462 -14.64 -6.11 1.45
N ASP A 463 -13.45 -6.07 2.04
CA ASP A 463 -13.07 -6.99 3.11
C ASP A 463 -14.07 -6.92 4.29
N SER A 464 -14.36 -5.71 4.77
CA SER A 464 -15.30 -5.51 5.89
C SER A 464 -16.71 -6.01 5.55
N ARG A 465 -17.23 -5.70 4.36
CA ARG A 465 -18.56 -6.14 3.92
C ARG A 465 -18.67 -7.66 3.79
N ILE A 466 -17.67 -8.31 3.21
CA ILE A 466 -17.66 -9.78 3.08
C ILE A 466 -17.59 -10.45 4.45
N ARG A 467 -16.84 -9.89 5.40
CA ARG A 467 -16.79 -10.38 6.78
C ARG A 467 -18.12 -10.19 7.50
N MET A 468 -18.71 -9.00 7.44
CA MET A 468 -20.04 -8.74 8.01
C MET A 468 -21.07 -9.72 7.48
N TYR A 469 -21.07 -9.97 6.16
CA TYR A 469 -21.98 -10.93 5.55
C TYR A 469 -21.73 -12.36 6.01
N SER A 470 -20.46 -12.76 6.15
CA SER A 470 -20.07 -14.10 6.61
C SER A 470 -20.50 -14.33 8.05
N GLU A 471 -20.25 -13.37 8.96
CA GLU A 471 -20.65 -13.46 10.36
C GLU A 471 -22.17 -13.46 10.52
N ARG A 472 -22.88 -12.65 9.74
CA ARG A 472 -24.35 -12.69 9.70
C ARG A 472 -24.87 -14.04 9.25
N ARG A 473 -24.29 -14.64 8.21
CA ARG A 473 -24.67 -15.97 7.71
C ARG A 473 -24.40 -17.06 8.75
N LEU A 474 -23.26 -17.02 9.42
CA LEU A 474 -22.91 -17.96 10.49
C LEU A 474 -23.89 -17.87 11.65
N SER A 475 -24.23 -16.68 12.11
CA SER A 475 -25.23 -16.44 13.16
C SER A 475 -26.57 -17.04 12.79
N PHE A 476 -27.01 -16.86 11.55
CA PHE A 476 -28.26 -17.42 11.07
C PHE A 476 -28.25 -18.96 11.01
N LEU A 477 -27.14 -19.56 10.59
CA LEU A 477 -26.99 -21.04 10.59
C LEU A 477 -26.96 -21.60 12.02
N GLN A 478 -26.32 -20.93 12.97
CA GLN A 478 -26.32 -21.31 14.38
C GLN A 478 -27.73 -21.26 14.97
N GLN A 479 -28.49 -20.21 14.67
CA GLN A 479 -29.88 -20.09 15.08
C GLN A 479 -30.76 -21.23 14.54
N GLN A 480 -30.59 -21.57 13.24
CA GLN A 480 -31.32 -22.71 12.66
C GLN A 480 -30.93 -24.05 13.30
N GLN A 481 -29.69 -24.24 13.65
CA GLN A 481 -29.21 -25.45 14.30
C GLN A 481 -29.77 -25.59 15.73
N GLN A 482 -29.78 -24.50 16.49
CA GLN A 482 -30.40 -24.45 17.84
C GLN A 482 -31.90 -24.78 17.81
N LEU A 483 -32.64 -24.22 16.82
CA LEU A 483 -34.06 -24.52 16.62
C LEU A 483 -34.30 -26.01 16.30
N ARG A 484 -33.38 -26.67 15.57
CA ARG A 484 -33.49 -28.11 15.25
C ARG A 484 -33.19 -29.02 16.45
N GLN A 485 -32.37 -28.52 17.39
CA GLN A 485 -31.96 -29.31 18.60
C GLN A 485 -32.94 -29.21 19.75
N ASN A 486 -34.06 -28.47 19.64
CA ASN A 486 -35.06 -28.25 20.70
C ASN A 486 -34.45 -27.83 22.04
N SER A 487 -33.31 -27.19 22.07
CA SER A 487 -32.65 -26.72 23.28
C SER A 487 -33.49 -25.61 23.90
N SER A 488 -33.95 -25.84 25.15
CA SER A 488 -34.76 -24.91 25.92
C SER A 488 -34.00 -23.64 26.37
N ALA A 489 -32.72 -23.55 26.06
CA ALA A 489 -31.87 -22.37 26.25
C ALA A 489 -31.60 -21.74 24.88
N LEU A 490 -32.59 -21.08 24.32
CA LEU A 490 -32.42 -20.22 23.14
C LEU A 490 -31.66 -18.96 23.55
N GLN A 491 -30.32 -19.02 23.52
CA GLN A 491 -29.56 -17.79 23.39
C GLN A 491 -29.86 -17.23 22.01
N ALA A 492 -30.53 -16.08 21.97
CA ALA A 492 -30.83 -15.38 20.73
C ALA A 492 -29.48 -14.92 20.12
N VAL A 493 -29.00 -15.66 19.13
CA VAL A 493 -27.81 -15.27 18.39
C VAL A 493 -28.17 -14.06 17.54
N ASN A 494 -27.68 -12.89 17.93
CA ASN A 494 -27.91 -11.66 17.20
C ASN A 494 -27.05 -11.64 15.92
N PRO A 495 -27.62 -11.45 14.72
CA PRO A 495 -26.86 -11.33 13.47
C PRO A 495 -26.16 -9.97 13.31
N TYR A 496 -26.41 -9.01 14.18
CA TYR A 496 -25.89 -7.65 14.16
C TYR A 496 -25.14 -7.35 15.45
N LEU A 497 -24.23 -6.40 15.40
CA LEU A 497 -23.64 -5.74 16.56
C LEU A 497 -24.60 -4.61 16.95
N ASN A 498 -25.53 -4.92 17.88
CA ASN A 498 -26.51 -3.93 18.34
C ASN A 498 -25.99 -3.24 19.59
N LEU A 499 -25.96 -1.90 19.54
CA LEU A 499 -25.65 -1.05 20.68
C LEU A 499 -26.91 -0.27 21.08
N LYS A 500 -27.35 -0.41 22.33
CA LYS A 500 -28.46 0.36 22.90
C LYS A 500 -27.92 1.44 23.82
N ILE A 501 -27.96 2.68 23.38
CA ILE A 501 -27.24 3.80 23.97
C ILE A 501 -28.21 4.87 24.46
N ARG A 502 -28.01 5.38 25.67
CA ARG A 502 -28.64 6.60 26.16
C ARG A 502 -27.76 7.79 25.79
N ARG A 503 -28.37 8.89 25.29
CA ARG A 503 -27.61 10.06 24.85
C ARG A 503 -26.81 10.74 25.95
N ASP A 504 -27.36 10.75 27.18
CA ASP A 504 -26.78 11.33 28.38
C ASP A 504 -25.76 10.42 29.11
N HIS A 505 -25.59 9.17 28.65
CA HIS A 505 -24.69 8.17 29.22
C HIS A 505 -23.94 7.41 28.13
N ILE A 506 -23.52 8.11 27.09
CA ILE A 506 -23.01 7.49 25.86
C ILE A 506 -21.74 6.66 26.08
N ILE A 507 -20.80 7.15 26.89
CA ILE A 507 -19.55 6.43 27.20
C ILE A 507 -19.85 5.20 28.06
N ASP A 508 -20.64 5.37 29.12
CA ASP A 508 -20.94 4.30 30.08
C ASP A 508 -21.65 3.13 29.39
N ASP A 509 -22.69 3.45 28.58
CA ASP A 509 -23.46 2.43 27.89
C ASP A 509 -22.63 1.76 26.79
N ALA A 510 -21.84 2.51 26.02
CA ALA A 510 -20.95 1.95 24.99
C ALA A 510 -19.85 1.07 25.61
N LEU A 511 -19.28 1.49 26.74
CA LEU A 511 -18.29 0.71 27.48
C LEU A 511 -18.86 -0.63 27.92
N VAL A 512 -20.02 -0.61 28.59
CA VAL A 512 -20.68 -1.83 29.09
C VAL A 512 -21.03 -2.79 27.95
N GLU A 513 -21.69 -2.29 26.90
CA GLU A 513 -22.13 -3.11 25.77
C GLU A 513 -20.92 -3.70 24.99
N LEU A 514 -19.93 -2.89 24.66
CA LEU A 514 -18.77 -3.35 23.91
C LEU A 514 -17.83 -4.23 24.74
N GLU A 515 -17.69 -3.99 26.05
CA GLU A 515 -16.92 -4.83 26.94
C GLU A 515 -17.54 -6.22 27.10
N ILE A 516 -18.87 -6.29 27.28
CA ILE A 516 -19.61 -7.56 27.32
C ILE A 516 -19.38 -8.36 26.04
N ILE A 517 -19.46 -7.70 24.89
CA ILE A 517 -19.25 -8.35 23.58
C ILE A 517 -17.79 -8.78 23.42
N ALA A 518 -16.84 -7.94 23.76
CA ALA A 518 -15.40 -8.24 23.67
C ALA A 518 -15.00 -9.42 24.58
N MET A 519 -15.62 -9.53 25.74
CA MET A 519 -15.37 -10.64 26.68
C MET A 519 -16.09 -11.94 26.28
N SER A 520 -17.36 -11.84 25.81
CA SER A 520 -18.16 -13.03 25.48
C SER A 520 -17.79 -13.64 24.14
N ASN A 521 -17.70 -12.82 23.09
CA ASN A 521 -17.34 -13.23 21.73
C ASN A 521 -16.77 -12.06 20.91
N PRO A 522 -15.45 -11.84 20.94
CA PRO A 522 -14.82 -10.74 20.20
C PRO A 522 -15.12 -10.70 18.71
N LYS A 523 -15.51 -11.83 18.11
CA LYS A 523 -15.91 -11.90 16.71
C LYS A 523 -17.17 -11.11 16.40
N ASP A 524 -18.03 -10.91 17.41
CA ASP A 524 -19.26 -10.16 17.24
C ASP A 524 -19.00 -8.67 16.98
N LEU A 525 -17.83 -8.15 17.32
CA LEU A 525 -17.35 -6.81 16.92
C LEU A 525 -17.22 -6.66 15.39
N LYS A 526 -17.08 -7.78 14.65
CA LYS A 526 -16.98 -7.80 13.19
C LYS A 526 -18.33 -7.96 12.48
N LYS A 527 -19.44 -8.00 13.22
CA LYS A 527 -20.79 -7.94 12.67
C LYS A 527 -21.14 -6.52 12.23
N GLN A 528 -22.16 -6.40 11.41
CA GLN A 528 -22.69 -5.09 10.99
C GLN A 528 -23.22 -4.33 12.23
N LEU A 529 -22.69 -3.12 12.44
CA LEU A 529 -23.13 -2.25 13.53
C LEU A 529 -24.55 -1.73 13.26
N VAL A 530 -25.36 -1.72 14.32
CA VAL A 530 -26.67 -1.09 14.40
C VAL A 530 -26.78 -0.39 15.75
N VAL A 531 -27.00 0.91 15.73
CA VAL A 531 -27.14 1.73 16.94
C VAL A 531 -28.60 2.09 17.17
N GLU A 532 -29.06 1.97 18.41
CA GLU A 532 -30.40 2.36 18.85
C GLU A 532 -30.28 3.34 20.03
N PHE A 533 -30.69 4.58 19.85
CA PHE A 533 -30.81 5.51 20.96
C PHE A 533 -32.07 5.21 21.78
N THR A 534 -31.87 4.96 23.06
CA THR A 534 -32.97 4.57 23.96
C THR A 534 -34.04 5.65 24.06
N GLY A 535 -35.25 5.28 23.72
CA GLY A 535 -36.42 6.20 23.75
C GLY A 535 -36.70 6.91 22.42
N GLU A 536 -35.89 6.68 21.40
CA GLU A 536 -36.09 7.23 20.07
C GLU A 536 -36.67 6.19 19.11
N GLN A 537 -37.51 6.64 18.17
CA GLN A 537 -38.06 5.81 17.11
C GLN A 537 -37.22 6.06 15.83
N GLY A 538 -36.22 5.27 15.61
CA GLY A 538 -35.41 5.37 14.40
C GLY A 538 -34.82 4.00 14.02
N ILE A 539 -34.77 3.70 12.72
CA ILE A 539 -34.04 2.55 12.20
C ILE A 539 -32.69 3.06 11.74
N ASP A 540 -31.61 2.42 12.19
CA ASP A 540 -30.26 2.77 11.77
C ASP A 540 -29.98 2.29 10.33
N GLU A 541 -30.10 3.20 9.38
CA GLU A 541 -29.69 3.03 7.97
C GLU A 541 -28.31 3.65 7.71
N GLY A 542 -27.48 3.80 8.75
CA GLY A 542 -26.14 4.37 8.72
C GLY A 542 -26.04 5.81 9.24
N GLY A 543 -27.14 6.51 9.42
CA GLY A 543 -27.18 7.86 9.97
C GLY A 543 -27.03 7.88 11.49
N VAL A 544 -27.79 7.02 12.17
CA VAL A 544 -27.74 6.89 13.63
C VAL A 544 -26.35 6.43 14.10
N SER A 545 -25.73 5.49 13.37
CA SER A 545 -24.34 5.10 13.62
C SER A 545 -23.36 6.25 13.45
N LYS A 546 -23.48 7.08 12.41
CA LYS A 546 -22.62 8.27 12.25
C LYS A 546 -22.75 9.24 13.42
N GLU A 547 -23.99 9.52 13.85
CA GLU A 547 -24.27 10.38 15.00
C GLU A 547 -23.67 9.78 16.30
N PHE A 548 -23.83 8.49 16.51
CA PHE A 548 -23.20 7.81 17.66
C PHE A 548 -21.70 8.02 17.68
N PHE A 549 -20.98 7.81 16.54
CA PHE A 549 -19.55 8.02 16.49
C PHE A 549 -19.16 9.48 16.75
N GLN A 550 -19.94 10.42 16.25
CA GLN A 550 -19.69 11.83 16.52
C GLN A 550 -19.81 12.15 18.02
N LEU A 551 -20.94 11.78 18.62
CA LEU A 551 -21.22 12.08 20.02
C LEU A 551 -20.22 11.40 20.97
N ILE A 552 -19.90 10.14 20.73
CA ILE A 552 -18.95 9.41 21.59
C ILE A 552 -17.54 10.01 21.49
N ILE A 553 -17.11 10.46 20.31
CA ILE A 553 -15.81 11.12 20.13
C ILE A 553 -15.80 12.50 20.81
N GLU A 554 -16.86 13.29 20.72
CA GLU A 554 -16.97 14.57 21.42
C GLU A 554 -16.84 14.37 22.93
N GLU A 555 -17.48 13.35 23.49
CA GLU A 555 -17.46 13.06 24.90
C GLU A 555 -16.12 12.44 25.38
N ILE A 556 -15.50 11.52 24.60
CA ILE A 556 -14.19 10.94 24.92
C ILE A 556 -13.09 12.00 25.04
N PHE A 557 -13.12 13.01 24.18
CA PHE A 557 -12.13 14.10 24.19
C PHE A 557 -12.51 15.27 25.06
N ASN A 558 -13.62 15.17 25.81
CA ASN A 558 -13.98 16.16 26.80
C ASN A 558 -12.91 16.22 27.91
N PRO A 559 -12.29 17.38 28.17
CA PRO A 559 -11.22 17.54 29.16
C PRO A 559 -11.60 17.09 30.58
N ASP A 560 -12.90 17.11 30.91
CA ASP A 560 -13.40 16.75 32.25
C ASP A 560 -13.12 15.27 32.61
N TYR A 561 -12.99 14.39 31.59
CA TYR A 561 -12.61 12.99 31.84
C TYR A 561 -11.11 12.79 32.06
N GLY A 562 -10.28 13.73 31.64
CA GLY A 562 -8.84 13.67 31.85
C GLY A 562 -8.12 12.50 31.21
N MET A 563 -8.67 11.89 30.16
CA MET A 563 -8.04 10.77 29.44
C MET A 563 -6.97 11.26 28.47
N PHE A 564 -7.18 12.42 27.89
CA PHE A 564 -6.30 13.04 26.92
C PHE A 564 -5.93 14.47 27.32
N VAL A 565 -4.81 14.94 26.82
CA VAL A 565 -4.33 16.30 26.97
C VAL A 565 -4.20 16.91 25.58
N THR A 566 -4.77 18.09 25.40
CA THR A 566 -4.58 18.86 24.16
C THR A 566 -3.29 19.68 24.28
N ASN A 567 -2.40 19.53 23.30
CA ASN A 567 -1.25 20.40 23.18
C ASN A 567 -1.67 21.68 22.45
N GLU A 568 -1.52 22.83 23.10
CA GLU A 568 -1.95 24.13 22.56
C GLU A 568 -1.15 24.54 21.33
N ASP A 569 0.15 24.17 21.26
CA ASP A 569 1.04 24.56 20.18
C ASP A 569 0.79 23.79 18.87
N SER A 570 0.46 22.50 18.98
CA SER A 570 0.20 21.63 17.82
C SER A 570 -1.29 21.40 17.56
N ASN A 571 -2.15 21.78 18.50
CA ASN A 571 -3.58 21.46 18.51
C ASN A 571 -3.87 19.96 18.35
N THR A 572 -2.94 19.10 18.78
CA THR A 572 -3.11 17.65 18.77
C THR A 572 -3.45 17.15 20.16
N VAL A 573 -4.12 15.98 20.21
CA VAL A 573 -4.49 15.33 21.47
C VAL A 573 -3.56 14.16 21.75
N TRP A 574 -3.08 14.05 23.01
CA TRP A 574 -2.18 13.00 23.45
C TRP A 574 -2.70 12.33 24.70
N PHE A 575 -2.29 11.08 24.94
CA PHE A 575 -2.67 10.32 26.11
C PHE A 575 -2.18 10.99 27.40
N ASN A 576 -3.07 11.15 28.38
CA ASN A 576 -2.69 11.61 29.70
C ASN A 576 -1.99 10.47 30.47
N SER A 577 -0.70 10.65 30.75
CA SER A 577 0.12 9.66 31.46
C SER A 577 -0.37 9.40 32.90
N ILE A 578 -1.13 10.33 33.49
CA ILE A 578 -1.61 10.30 34.88
C ILE A 578 -3.16 10.30 34.91
N SER A 579 -3.75 9.69 33.91
CA SER A 579 -5.20 9.55 33.88
C SER A 579 -5.69 8.69 35.06
N PHE A 580 -6.79 9.08 35.67
CA PHE A 580 -7.47 8.30 36.70
C PHE A 580 -8.38 7.22 36.09
N GLU A 581 -8.60 7.29 34.77
CA GLU A 581 -9.45 6.35 34.07
C GLU A 581 -8.77 4.98 33.90
N ASN A 582 -9.57 3.93 33.93
CA ASN A 582 -9.06 2.57 33.84
C ASN A 582 -8.69 2.16 32.40
N GLU A 583 -7.98 1.03 32.25
CA GLU A 583 -7.59 0.51 30.95
C GLU A 583 -8.78 0.16 30.04
N ALA A 584 -9.96 -0.19 30.61
CA ALA A 584 -11.13 -0.55 29.83
C ALA A 584 -11.63 0.62 28.97
N GLN A 585 -11.55 1.85 29.48
CA GLN A 585 -11.94 3.04 28.74
C GLN A 585 -10.98 3.32 27.57
N PHE A 586 -9.67 3.16 27.76
CA PHE A 586 -8.72 3.25 26.64
C PHE A 586 -8.91 2.11 25.62
N THR A 587 -9.29 0.91 26.08
CA THR A 587 -9.65 -0.20 25.19
C THR A 587 -10.92 0.13 24.39
N LEU A 588 -11.94 0.73 25.03
CA LEU A 588 -13.14 1.21 24.34
C LEU A 588 -12.80 2.17 23.19
N ILE A 589 -11.91 3.16 23.44
CA ILE A 589 -11.53 4.11 22.41
C ILE A 589 -10.87 3.41 21.23
N GLY A 590 -10.02 2.42 21.52
CA GLY A 590 -9.40 1.59 20.48
C GLY A 590 -10.44 0.81 19.65
N ILE A 591 -11.45 0.23 20.32
CA ILE A 591 -12.57 -0.46 19.65
C ILE A 591 -13.36 0.53 18.78
N VAL A 592 -13.68 1.70 19.31
CA VAL A 592 -14.42 2.75 18.58
C VAL A 592 -13.66 3.17 17.32
N LEU A 593 -12.35 3.41 17.43
CA LEU A 593 -11.51 3.73 16.26
C LEU A 593 -11.49 2.60 15.23
N GLY A 594 -11.34 1.37 15.69
CA GLY A 594 -11.38 0.18 14.83
C GLY A 594 -12.74 0.01 14.14
N LEU A 595 -13.84 0.19 14.87
CA LEU A 595 -15.20 0.10 14.34
C LEU A 595 -15.51 1.21 13.34
N ALA A 596 -14.98 2.43 13.55
CA ALA A 596 -15.14 3.52 12.60
C ALA A 596 -14.49 3.17 11.25
N ILE A 597 -13.24 2.70 11.25
CA ILE A 597 -12.56 2.21 10.04
C ILE A 597 -13.36 1.06 9.39
N TYR A 598 -13.78 0.09 10.20
CA TYR A 598 -14.48 -1.11 9.75
C TYR A 598 -15.85 -0.79 9.10
N ASN A 599 -16.53 0.27 9.58
CA ASN A 599 -17.79 0.75 9.05
C ASN A 599 -17.64 1.92 8.07
N ASN A 600 -16.40 2.29 7.70
CA ASN A 600 -16.09 3.40 6.78
C ASN A 600 -16.68 4.74 7.25
N ILE A 601 -16.51 5.05 8.55
CA ILE A 601 -16.96 6.29 9.19
C ILE A 601 -15.75 7.14 9.55
N ILE A 602 -15.80 8.40 9.17
CA ILE A 602 -14.73 9.38 9.41
C ILE A 602 -14.96 10.05 10.77
N LEU A 603 -13.90 10.13 11.57
CA LEU A 603 -13.93 10.66 12.93
C LEU A 603 -13.34 12.06 13.03
N ALA A 604 -13.88 12.88 13.91
CA ALA A 604 -13.34 14.19 14.25
C ALA A 604 -12.25 14.09 15.34
N VAL A 605 -11.17 13.34 15.05
CA VAL A 605 -10.02 13.20 15.95
C VAL A 605 -8.81 13.95 15.42
N ASN A 606 -7.97 14.43 16.32
CA ASN A 606 -6.73 15.11 15.95
C ASN A 606 -5.52 14.51 16.68
N PHE A 607 -5.28 13.23 16.42
CA PHE A 607 -4.11 12.55 16.94
C PHE A 607 -2.84 12.97 16.17
N PRO A 608 -1.68 13.11 16.83
CA PRO A 608 -0.42 13.27 16.13
C PRO A 608 -0.04 11.99 15.37
N MET A 609 0.75 12.11 14.32
CA MET A 609 1.14 11.00 13.42
C MET A 609 1.71 9.79 14.17
N VAL A 610 2.38 10.02 15.28
CA VAL A 610 2.96 8.94 16.10
C VAL A 610 1.92 7.92 16.58
N VAL A 611 0.64 8.30 16.79
CA VAL A 611 -0.42 7.35 17.16
C VAL A 611 -0.63 6.32 16.05
N TYR A 612 -0.75 6.78 14.81
CA TYR A 612 -0.94 5.90 13.65
C TYR A 612 0.30 5.04 13.39
N ARG A 613 1.50 5.60 13.55
CA ARG A 613 2.76 4.84 13.46
C ARG A 613 2.83 3.73 14.50
N LYS A 614 2.49 4.04 15.76
CA LYS A 614 2.45 3.05 16.85
C LYS A 614 1.38 1.97 16.63
N LEU A 615 0.22 2.32 16.08
CA LEU A 615 -0.81 1.33 15.68
C LEU A 615 -0.32 0.41 14.56
N MET A 616 0.56 0.90 13.69
CA MET A 616 1.17 0.13 12.59
C MET A 616 2.42 -0.66 13.01
N GLY A 617 2.84 -0.58 14.27
CA GLY A 617 3.94 -1.39 14.84
C GLY A 617 5.29 -0.70 14.87
N MET A 618 5.31 0.63 14.90
CA MET A 618 6.53 1.42 15.12
C MET A 618 6.50 2.04 16.51
N LYS A 619 7.65 2.23 17.14
CA LYS A 619 7.78 3.04 18.36
C LYS A 619 7.86 4.51 18.00
N GLY A 620 7.44 5.37 18.91
CA GLY A 620 7.66 6.80 18.77
C GLY A 620 9.14 7.14 18.89
N SER A 621 9.66 7.98 18.00
CA SER A 621 11.04 8.45 17.97
C SER A 621 11.13 9.97 18.13
N PHE A 622 12.35 10.52 18.27
CA PHE A 622 12.57 11.96 18.38
C PHE A 622 11.85 12.76 17.28
N LEU A 623 11.80 12.26 16.04
CA LEU A 623 11.18 12.96 14.93
C LEU A 623 9.66 13.14 15.11
N ASP A 624 9.02 12.26 15.87
CA ASP A 624 7.58 12.32 16.16
C ASP A 624 7.23 13.47 17.13
N LEU A 625 8.19 13.96 17.90
CA LEU A 625 7.97 15.11 18.77
C LEU A 625 7.65 16.38 17.97
N LYS A 626 8.07 16.45 16.70
CA LYS A 626 7.81 17.60 15.85
C LYS A 626 6.30 17.91 15.74
N ASP A 627 5.47 16.85 15.61
CA ASP A 627 4.02 17.01 15.48
C ASP A 627 3.32 17.06 16.83
N LEU A 628 3.85 16.38 17.85
CA LEU A 628 3.25 16.34 19.18
C LEU A 628 3.60 17.57 20.00
N ASN A 629 4.88 17.92 20.11
CA ASN A 629 5.38 19.02 20.90
C ASN A 629 6.52 19.76 20.17
N PRO A 630 6.18 20.68 19.26
CA PRO A 630 7.15 21.41 18.45
C PRO A 630 8.19 22.19 19.27
N VAL A 631 7.80 22.70 20.44
CA VAL A 631 8.69 23.46 21.33
C VAL A 631 9.77 22.55 21.91
N LEU A 632 9.38 21.39 22.43
CA LEU A 632 10.32 20.37 22.94
C LEU A 632 11.21 19.85 21.81
N PHE A 633 10.64 19.54 20.64
CA PHE A 633 11.40 19.11 19.46
C PHE A 633 12.51 20.11 19.10
N ASN A 634 12.16 21.39 18.99
CA ASN A 634 13.13 22.45 18.66
C ASN A 634 14.21 22.61 19.73
N SER A 635 13.84 22.49 21.01
CA SER A 635 14.80 22.56 22.14
C SER A 635 15.79 21.40 22.08
N LEU A 636 15.32 20.16 21.90
CA LEU A 636 16.18 18.98 21.79
C LEU A 636 17.01 19.02 20.50
N LYS A 637 16.45 19.52 19.41
CA LYS A 637 17.20 19.73 18.18
C LYS A 637 18.35 20.73 18.35
N SER A 638 18.10 21.85 19.01
CA SER A 638 19.14 22.85 19.31
C SER A 638 20.26 22.25 20.16
N LEU A 639 19.93 21.35 21.08
CA LEU A 639 20.92 20.63 21.89
C LEU A 639 21.75 19.65 21.04
N LEU A 640 21.12 18.96 20.09
CA LEU A 640 21.83 18.06 19.16
C LEU A 640 22.74 18.84 18.19
N ASP A 641 22.25 19.96 17.68
CA ASP A 641 22.98 20.80 16.71
C ASP A 641 24.14 21.59 17.35
N TYR A 642 24.20 21.69 18.69
CA TYR A 642 25.26 22.40 19.41
C TYR A 642 26.58 21.64 19.33
N THR A 643 27.66 22.34 18.94
CA THR A 643 28.98 21.73 18.64
C THR A 643 30.10 22.15 19.58
N GLU A 644 29.89 23.19 20.41
CA GLU A 644 30.92 23.69 21.31
C GLU A 644 31.13 22.78 22.53
N ASN A 645 32.34 22.85 23.15
CA ASN A 645 32.72 21.97 24.26
C ASN A 645 32.22 22.40 25.64
N ASP A 646 31.50 23.54 25.73
CA ASP A 646 30.93 24.10 26.95
C ASP A 646 29.45 23.76 27.18
N MET A 647 28.99 22.66 26.58
CA MET A 647 27.61 22.24 26.62
C MET A 647 27.03 22.11 28.05
N GLU A 648 27.85 21.63 29.00
CA GLU A 648 27.43 21.47 30.40
C GLU A 648 27.13 22.84 31.05
N GLU A 649 27.95 23.86 30.74
CA GLU A 649 27.80 25.20 31.28
C GLU A 649 26.65 25.97 30.65
N VAL A 650 26.44 25.77 29.34
CA VAL A 650 25.41 26.48 28.58
C VAL A 650 24.02 25.90 28.82
N PHE A 651 23.86 24.60 28.76
CA PHE A 651 22.54 23.98 28.93
C PHE A 651 22.21 23.61 30.38
N MET A 652 23.19 23.37 31.23
CA MET A 652 23.01 22.90 32.63
C MET A 652 22.01 21.79 32.78
N GLN A 653 21.85 20.97 31.74
CA GLN A 653 20.88 19.88 31.65
C GLN A 653 21.50 18.58 32.15
N THR A 654 20.76 17.89 33.01
CA THR A 654 21.09 16.54 33.46
C THR A 654 20.12 15.51 32.87
N PHE A 655 20.39 14.21 33.08
CA PHE A 655 19.46 13.14 32.67
C PHE A 655 18.23 13.04 33.59
N LYS A 656 17.87 14.15 34.23
CA LYS A 656 16.63 14.34 34.96
C LYS A 656 15.78 15.39 34.26
N ILE A 657 14.54 15.06 33.95
CA ILE A 657 13.60 15.90 33.24
C ILE A 657 12.43 16.30 34.14
N GLY A 658 11.91 17.49 33.91
CA GLY A 658 10.67 17.96 34.51
C GLY A 658 9.56 18.03 33.47
N TYR A 659 8.38 17.52 33.80
CA TYR A 659 7.18 17.65 32.99
C TYR A 659 5.98 18.00 33.88
N ARG A 660 4.96 18.59 33.28
CA ARG A 660 3.77 19.01 34.02
C ARG A 660 2.65 17.97 33.85
N ASP A 661 1.97 17.70 34.96
CA ASP A 661 0.71 16.98 34.90
C ASP A 661 -0.45 17.90 34.45
N VAL A 662 -1.65 17.31 34.30
CA VAL A 662 -2.87 18.05 33.91
C VAL A 662 -3.32 19.09 34.93
N PHE A 663 -2.82 19.04 36.17
CA PHE A 663 -3.10 20.00 37.21
C PHE A 663 -2.04 21.12 37.28
N GLY A 664 -1.04 21.06 36.41
CA GLY A 664 0.06 22.01 36.39
C GLY A 664 1.17 21.73 37.40
N ASN A 665 1.12 20.60 38.11
CA ASN A 665 2.18 20.21 39.05
C ASN A 665 3.42 19.77 38.27
N LEU A 666 4.58 20.20 38.73
CA LEU A 666 5.86 19.79 38.16
C LEU A 666 6.23 18.40 38.72
N LEU A 667 6.32 17.45 37.84
CA LEU A 667 6.83 16.10 38.11
C LEU A 667 8.24 15.98 37.59
N GLU A 668 9.05 15.17 38.26
CA GLU A 668 10.44 14.93 37.86
C GLU A 668 10.63 13.43 37.54
N HIS A 669 11.41 13.16 36.52
CA HIS A 669 11.76 11.80 36.12
C HIS A 669 13.22 11.68 35.76
N GLU A 670 13.89 10.66 36.27
CA GLU A 670 15.27 10.31 35.91
C GLU A 670 15.29 9.37 34.72
N LEU A 671 15.87 9.82 33.61
CA LEU A 671 15.98 9.02 32.38
C LEU A 671 16.94 7.83 32.54
N LYS A 672 17.89 7.95 33.48
CA LYS A 672 18.85 6.93 33.88
C LYS A 672 18.97 6.89 35.39
N PRO A 673 19.42 5.76 35.98
CA PRO A 673 19.78 5.72 37.39
C PRO A 673 20.81 6.80 37.73
N ASP A 674 20.57 7.55 38.82
CA ASP A 674 21.37 8.72 39.23
C ASP A 674 21.45 9.80 38.14
N GLY A 675 20.41 9.94 37.31
CA GLY A 675 20.34 10.88 36.20
C GLY A 675 20.44 12.34 36.61
N ASP A 676 20.07 12.68 37.86
CA ASP A 676 20.22 14.00 38.43
C ASP A 676 21.68 14.47 38.54
N LYS A 677 22.66 13.56 38.55
CA LYS A 677 24.09 13.79 38.68
C LYS A 677 24.85 13.73 37.36
N ILE A 678 24.22 13.25 36.29
CA ILE A 678 24.84 13.04 34.98
C ILE A 678 24.48 14.24 34.11
N PHE A 679 25.45 15.09 33.80
CA PHE A 679 25.25 16.18 32.84
C PHE A 679 25.23 15.69 31.40
N VAL A 680 24.46 16.39 30.58
CA VAL A 680 24.42 16.19 29.13
C VAL A 680 25.68 16.83 28.51
N THR A 681 26.43 16.01 27.78
CA THR A 681 27.70 16.36 27.14
C THR A 681 27.63 16.07 25.64
N GLN A 682 28.68 16.47 24.88
CA GLN A 682 28.78 16.14 23.45
C GLN A 682 28.72 14.63 23.19
N ASP A 683 29.27 13.81 24.09
CA ASP A 683 29.37 12.36 23.92
C ASP A 683 28.05 11.64 24.20
N ASN A 684 27.17 12.20 25.05
CA ASN A 684 25.94 11.54 25.50
C ASN A 684 24.64 12.26 25.11
N LYS A 685 24.71 13.39 24.39
CA LYS A 685 23.53 14.18 24.00
C LYS A 685 22.53 13.39 23.14
N GLN A 686 23.03 12.51 22.28
CA GLN A 686 22.18 11.63 21.44
C GLN A 686 21.35 10.69 22.33
N ASP A 687 22.00 10.03 23.27
CA ASP A 687 21.37 9.12 24.22
C ASP A 687 20.34 9.87 25.13
N PHE A 688 20.66 11.12 25.55
CA PHE A 688 19.70 11.94 26.26
C PHE A 688 18.43 12.20 25.45
N VAL A 689 18.57 12.61 24.19
CA VAL A 689 17.45 12.91 23.30
C VAL A 689 16.62 11.65 23.00
N GLU A 690 17.28 10.52 22.80
CA GLU A 690 16.59 9.23 22.58
C GLU A 690 15.79 8.80 23.81
N LEU A 691 16.40 8.85 25.00
CA LEU A 691 15.72 8.47 26.24
C LEU A 691 14.58 9.42 26.61
N TYR A 692 14.76 10.73 26.37
CA TYR A 692 13.70 11.71 26.61
C TYR A 692 12.52 11.48 25.68
N SER A 693 12.80 11.26 24.40
CA SER A 693 11.78 10.98 23.39
C SER A 693 11.05 9.66 23.70
N ASP A 694 11.79 8.62 24.05
CA ASP A 694 11.23 7.31 24.44
C ASP A 694 10.33 7.42 25.69
N PHE A 695 10.76 8.21 26.70
CA PHE A 695 9.91 8.45 27.86
C PHE A 695 8.61 9.12 27.45
N MET A 696 8.66 10.23 26.70
CA MET A 696 7.49 11.01 26.35
C MET A 696 6.50 10.27 25.43
N LEU A 697 7.02 9.52 24.47
CA LEU A 697 6.21 8.91 23.42
C LEU A 697 5.84 7.44 23.69
N ASN A 698 6.62 6.75 24.50
CA ASN A 698 6.44 5.31 24.71
C ASN A 698 6.19 4.98 26.19
N LYS A 699 7.16 5.21 27.09
CA LYS A 699 7.11 4.73 28.49
C LYS A 699 6.04 5.41 29.33
N SER A 700 5.91 6.73 29.27
CA SER A 700 4.96 7.47 30.10
C SER A 700 3.50 7.13 29.83
N VAL A 701 3.18 6.66 28.62
CA VAL A 701 1.82 6.35 28.16
C VAL A 701 1.64 4.86 27.81
N GLU A 702 2.57 4.01 28.23
CA GLU A 702 2.60 2.60 27.84
C GLU A 702 1.31 1.85 28.16
N LYS A 703 0.79 2.01 29.37
CA LYS A 703 -0.44 1.35 29.82
C LYS A 703 -1.65 1.78 29.00
N GLN A 704 -1.83 3.09 28.86
CA GLN A 704 -2.94 3.69 28.12
C GLN A 704 -2.89 3.28 26.65
N PHE A 705 -1.70 3.41 26.04
CA PHE A 705 -1.55 3.08 24.63
C PHE A 705 -1.70 1.57 24.35
N ASN A 706 -1.19 0.71 25.22
CA ASN A 706 -1.34 -0.73 25.04
C ASN A 706 -2.82 -1.17 25.15
N ALA A 707 -3.59 -0.58 26.07
CA ALA A 707 -5.02 -0.80 26.17
C ALA A 707 -5.76 -0.32 24.91
N PHE A 708 -5.45 0.89 24.45
CA PHE A 708 -5.99 1.46 23.23
C PHE A 708 -5.67 0.59 21.99
N ARG A 709 -4.40 0.19 21.81
CA ARG A 709 -3.95 -0.69 20.72
C ARG A 709 -4.68 -2.03 20.74
N ARG A 710 -4.84 -2.64 21.92
CA ARG A 710 -5.58 -3.90 22.10
C ARG A 710 -7.01 -3.78 21.60
N GLY A 711 -7.73 -2.72 21.98
CA GLY A 711 -9.08 -2.47 21.51
C GLY A 711 -9.15 -2.31 19.99
N PHE A 712 -8.22 -1.55 19.41
CA PHE A 712 -8.10 -1.38 17.97
C PHE A 712 -7.87 -2.71 17.24
N GLN A 713 -6.97 -3.54 17.75
CA GLN A 713 -6.63 -4.84 17.15
C GLN A 713 -7.80 -5.84 17.24
N MET A 714 -8.65 -5.79 18.26
CA MET A 714 -9.84 -6.66 18.36
C MET A 714 -10.75 -6.55 17.12
N VAL A 715 -10.77 -5.39 16.47
CA VAL A 715 -11.57 -5.15 15.27
C VAL A 715 -10.75 -5.36 13.99
N THR A 716 -9.48 -4.93 13.98
CA THR A 716 -8.66 -4.79 12.76
C THR A 716 -7.65 -5.90 12.50
N ASP A 717 -7.41 -6.83 13.44
CA ASP A 717 -6.35 -7.85 13.39
C ASP A 717 -6.34 -8.73 12.14
N GLU A 718 -7.52 -9.04 11.59
CA GLU A 718 -7.68 -9.86 10.40
C GLU A 718 -7.88 -9.03 9.11
N SER A 719 -7.98 -7.71 9.22
CA SER A 719 -8.16 -6.84 8.05
C SER A 719 -6.85 -6.67 7.29
N PRO A 720 -6.91 -6.34 5.99
CA PRO A 720 -5.70 -6.05 5.21
C PRO A 720 -5.14 -4.64 5.49
N LEU A 721 -5.50 -3.98 6.60
CA LEU A 721 -5.10 -2.61 6.93
C LEU A 721 -3.58 -2.44 6.89
N HIS A 722 -2.84 -3.31 7.60
CA HIS A 722 -1.37 -3.26 7.65
C HIS A 722 -0.68 -3.61 6.33
N LEU A 723 -1.37 -4.31 5.42
CA LEU A 723 -0.86 -4.63 4.09
C LEU A 723 -1.00 -3.45 3.12
N LEU A 724 -2.14 -2.76 3.21
CA LEU A 724 -2.54 -1.77 2.21
C LEU A 724 -2.07 -0.36 2.52
N PHE A 725 -2.06 0.03 3.82
CA PHE A 725 -1.92 1.42 4.22
C PHE A 725 -0.61 1.70 4.94
N ARG A 726 -0.09 2.90 4.73
CA ARG A 726 0.93 3.52 5.56
C ARG A 726 0.28 4.34 6.67
N PRO A 727 1.02 4.72 7.73
CA PRO A 727 0.47 5.51 8.84
C PRO A 727 -0.26 6.79 8.39
N GLU A 728 0.29 7.51 7.40
CA GLU A 728 -0.28 8.73 6.84
C GLU A 728 -1.63 8.46 6.14
N GLU A 729 -1.73 7.33 5.47
CA GLU A 729 -2.96 6.89 4.83
C GLU A 729 -3.99 6.38 5.85
N VAL A 730 -3.54 5.81 6.99
CA VAL A 730 -4.44 5.44 8.11
C VAL A 730 -5.03 6.70 8.74
N GLU A 731 -4.22 7.76 8.97
CA GLU A 731 -4.75 9.07 9.38
C GLU A 731 -5.84 9.55 8.41
N LEU A 732 -5.55 9.46 7.11
CA LEU A 732 -6.48 9.90 6.07
C LEU A 732 -7.82 9.15 6.10
N ILE A 733 -7.82 7.82 6.27
CA ILE A 733 -9.08 7.05 6.35
C ILE A 733 -9.83 7.29 7.66
N VAL A 734 -9.14 7.63 8.74
CA VAL A 734 -9.75 7.94 10.04
C VAL A 734 -10.31 9.35 10.07
N CYS A 735 -9.53 10.34 9.66
CA CYS A 735 -9.84 11.77 9.83
C CYS A 735 -10.44 12.42 8.57
N GLY A 736 -10.37 11.74 7.42
CA GLY A 736 -10.70 12.31 6.12
C GLY A 736 -9.65 13.28 5.59
N SER A 737 -9.88 13.79 4.38
CA SER A 737 -9.03 14.81 3.76
C SER A 737 -9.15 16.15 4.50
N LYS A 738 -8.07 16.92 4.49
CA LYS A 738 -8.03 18.29 4.99
C LYS A 738 -8.36 19.31 3.90
N GLU A 739 -8.55 18.86 2.68
CA GLU A 739 -8.85 19.69 1.51
C GLU A 739 -10.36 19.80 1.31
N PHE A 740 -10.88 21.01 1.40
CA PHE A 740 -12.30 21.32 1.26
C PHE A 740 -12.55 22.06 -0.06
N ASP A 741 -12.64 21.33 -1.15
CA ASP A 741 -12.96 21.87 -2.47
C ASP A 741 -14.48 21.85 -2.73
N PHE A 742 -15.12 23.01 -2.54
CA PHE A 742 -16.56 23.15 -2.78
C PHE A 742 -16.89 23.36 -4.25
N ASP A 743 -15.94 23.69 -5.12
CA ASP A 743 -16.15 23.71 -6.57
C ASP A 743 -16.25 22.28 -7.10
N GLU A 744 -15.45 21.36 -6.57
CA GLU A 744 -15.55 19.92 -6.83
C GLU A 744 -16.91 19.35 -6.36
N LEU A 745 -17.39 19.79 -5.19
CA LEU A 745 -18.70 19.38 -4.66
C LEU A 745 -19.83 19.85 -5.58
N GLU A 746 -19.82 21.11 -6.02
CA GLU A 746 -20.81 21.66 -6.94
C GLU A 746 -20.87 20.87 -8.26
N GLN A 747 -19.69 20.58 -8.86
CA GLN A 747 -19.59 19.84 -10.12
C GLN A 747 -20.13 18.42 -10.04
N SER A 748 -20.03 17.78 -8.86
CA SER A 748 -20.43 16.40 -8.61
C SER A 748 -21.84 16.26 -8.01
N THR A 749 -22.50 17.38 -7.70
CA THR A 749 -23.84 17.39 -7.07
C THR A 749 -24.92 17.02 -8.08
N GLU A 750 -25.79 16.11 -7.70
CA GLU A 750 -26.95 15.69 -8.47
C GLU A 750 -28.21 16.50 -8.04
N TYR A 751 -29.13 16.72 -8.95
CA TYR A 751 -30.34 17.52 -8.71
C TYR A 751 -31.59 16.70 -9.01
N GLU A 752 -32.56 16.75 -8.08
CA GLU A 752 -33.79 15.98 -8.17
C GLU A 752 -35.05 16.85 -7.93
N GLY A 753 -36.23 16.26 -8.16
CA GLY A 753 -37.52 16.91 -7.89
C GLY A 753 -37.87 18.06 -8.84
N GLY A 754 -37.15 18.18 -9.95
CA GLY A 754 -37.30 19.23 -10.94
C GLY A 754 -36.27 20.36 -10.84
N PHE A 755 -35.35 20.28 -9.90
CA PHE A 755 -34.13 21.12 -9.91
C PHE A 755 -33.16 20.64 -10.99
N THR A 756 -32.40 21.57 -11.53
CA THR A 756 -31.30 21.36 -12.45
C THR A 756 -30.19 22.36 -12.10
N ALA A 757 -29.00 22.16 -12.59
CA ALA A 757 -27.88 23.13 -12.42
C ALA A 757 -28.26 24.54 -12.92
N GLU A 758 -29.21 24.63 -13.86
CA GLU A 758 -29.65 25.90 -14.46
C GLU A 758 -30.75 26.59 -13.64
N SER A 759 -31.36 25.90 -12.66
CA SER A 759 -32.43 26.47 -11.82
C SER A 759 -31.88 27.67 -11.02
N GLN A 760 -32.67 28.75 -10.95
CA GLN A 760 -32.23 29.97 -10.26
C GLN A 760 -31.95 29.73 -8.77
N THR A 761 -32.82 28.96 -8.09
CA THR A 761 -32.61 28.57 -6.69
C THR A 761 -31.27 27.83 -6.48
N ILE A 762 -30.85 27.00 -7.43
CA ILE A 762 -29.57 26.25 -7.36
C ILE A 762 -28.40 27.20 -7.59
N LYS A 763 -28.45 28.11 -8.54
CA LYS A 763 -27.43 29.14 -8.74
C LYS A 763 -27.29 30.05 -7.52
N ASP A 764 -28.39 30.44 -6.92
CA ASP A 764 -28.40 31.24 -5.70
C ASP A 764 -27.81 30.42 -4.51
N PHE A 765 -28.17 29.13 -4.40
CA PHE A 765 -27.63 28.22 -3.38
C PHE A 765 -26.09 28.14 -3.45
N TRP A 766 -25.53 27.84 -4.61
CA TRP A 766 -24.08 27.74 -4.75
C TRP A 766 -23.39 29.11 -4.59
N SER A 767 -24.00 30.18 -5.08
CA SER A 767 -23.49 31.54 -4.85
C SER A 767 -23.41 31.89 -3.35
N ILE A 768 -24.38 31.42 -2.55
CA ILE A 768 -24.35 31.55 -1.09
C ILE A 768 -23.27 30.67 -0.51
N VAL A 769 -23.24 29.37 -0.86
CA VAL A 769 -22.28 28.39 -0.31
C VAL A 769 -20.83 28.83 -0.52
N HIS A 770 -20.47 29.28 -1.73
CA HIS A 770 -19.12 29.77 -2.00
C HIS A 770 -18.76 30.99 -1.17
N GLY A 771 -19.72 31.85 -0.83
CA GLY A 771 -19.56 33.04 0.02
C GLY A 771 -19.45 32.76 1.53
N LEU A 772 -19.78 31.54 1.99
CA LEU A 772 -19.74 31.18 3.40
C LEU A 772 -18.29 31.03 3.92
N SER A 773 -18.12 31.31 5.22
CA SER A 773 -16.85 30.97 5.91
C SER A 773 -16.66 29.45 5.98
N MET A 774 -15.42 29.00 6.10
CA MET A 774 -15.10 27.54 6.18
C MET A 774 -15.85 26.88 7.35
N GLU A 775 -16.00 27.53 8.47
CA GLU A 775 -16.74 27.01 9.62
C GLU A 775 -18.22 26.73 9.25
N VAL A 776 -18.87 27.64 8.55
CA VAL A 776 -20.27 27.48 8.14
C VAL A 776 -20.41 26.46 7.01
N LYS A 777 -19.42 26.37 6.11
CA LYS A 777 -19.31 25.31 5.09
C LYS A 777 -19.24 23.92 5.73
N ARG A 778 -18.46 23.77 6.78
CA ARG A 778 -18.38 22.49 7.55
C ARG A 778 -19.71 22.17 8.23
N LYS A 779 -20.40 23.15 8.79
CA LYS A 779 -21.75 22.96 9.34
C LYS A 779 -22.76 22.55 8.25
N LEU A 780 -22.64 23.07 7.03
CA LEU A 780 -23.45 22.62 5.89
C LEU A 780 -23.19 21.14 5.55
N LEU A 781 -21.94 20.71 5.49
CA LEU A 781 -21.59 19.31 5.31
C LEU A 781 -22.18 18.45 6.44
N GLN A 782 -22.02 18.86 7.69
CA GLN A 782 -22.60 18.21 8.86
C GLN A 782 -24.12 18.05 8.72
N PHE A 783 -24.80 19.13 8.33
CA PHE A 783 -26.24 19.13 8.16
C PHE A 783 -26.70 18.19 7.05
N THR A 784 -25.98 18.12 5.92
CA THR A 784 -26.38 17.36 4.73
C THR A 784 -25.94 15.91 4.75
N THR A 785 -24.78 15.61 5.36
CA THR A 785 -24.14 14.29 5.28
C THR A 785 -23.99 13.58 6.63
N GLY A 786 -24.23 14.31 7.74
CA GLY A 786 -23.99 13.82 9.10
C GLY A 786 -22.50 13.87 9.52
N SER A 787 -21.63 14.49 8.72
CA SER A 787 -20.20 14.67 9.04
C SER A 787 -19.70 16.01 8.52
N ASP A 788 -18.84 16.67 9.28
CA ASP A 788 -18.16 17.91 8.88
C ASP A 788 -16.84 17.63 8.13
N ARG A 789 -16.57 16.38 7.76
CA ARG A 789 -15.30 15.89 7.21
C ARG A 789 -15.41 15.57 5.72
N VAL A 790 -14.25 15.67 5.04
CA VAL A 790 -14.12 15.35 3.63
C VAL A 790 -13.70 13.87 3.48
N PRO A 791 -14.42 13.07 2.67
CA PRO A 791 -14.00 11.70 2.41
C PRO A 791 -12.63 11.59 1.76
N VAL A 792 -12.03 10.42 1.85
CA VAL A 792 -10.84 10.07 1.06
C VAL A 792 -11.19 10.18 -0.43
N GLY A 793 -10.41 10.97 -1.16
CA GLY A 793 -10.66 11.25 -2.58
C GLY A 793 -11.54 12.44 -2.87
N GLY A 794 -11.75 13.35 -1.89
CA GLY A 794 -12.37 14.65 -2.10
C GLY A 794 -13.89 14.70 -1.87
N LEU A 795 -14.43 15.91 -2.01
CA LEU A 795 -15.86 16.15 -1.80
C LEU A 795 -16.75 15.56 -2.89
N SER A 796 -16.26 15.31 -4.10
CA SER A 796 -16.99 14.63 -5.17
C SER A 796 -17.45 13.22 -4.80
N ARG A 797 -16.76 12.57 -3.88
CA ARG A 797 -17.12 11.23 -3.39
C ARG A 797 -18.38 11.21 -2.52
N LEU A 798 -18.82 12.37 -2.01
CA LEU A 798 -20.04 12.46 -1.22
C LEU A 798 -21.31 12.17 -2.03
N LYS A 799 -21.31 12.43 -3.35
CA LYS A 799 -22.50 12.33 -4.21
C LYS A 799 -23.69 13.06 -3.57
N LEU A 800 -23.49 14.36 -3.30
CA LEU A 800 -24.54 15.20 -2.73
C LEU A 800 -25.72 15.30 -3.70
N VAL A 801 -26.92 15.16 -3.18
CA VAL A 801 -28.15 15.37 -3.96
C VAL A 801 -28.90 16.57 -3.40
N VAL A 802 -29.27 17.52 -4.24
CA VAL A 802 -30.14 18.64 -3.86
C VAL A 802 -31.52 18.42 -4.52
N ALA A 803 -32.52 18.09 -3.71
CA ALA A 803 -33.85 17.78 -4.16
C ALA A 803 -34.86 18.89 -3.82
N ARG A 804 -35.72 19.22 -4.78
CA ARG A 804 -36.79 20.20 -4.57
C ARG A 804 -37.83 19.69 -3.59
N ASN A 805 -38.06 20.46 -2.51
CA ASN A 805 -39.08 20.17 -1.49
C ASN A 805 -40.25 21.15 -1.53
N GLY A 806 -40.96 21.16 -2.63
CA GLY A 806 -42.13 22.02 -2.85
C GLY A 806 -41.83 23.45 -3.31
N PRO A 807 -42.90 24.26 -3.51
CA PRO A 807 -42.78 25.67 -3.91
C PRO A 807 -42.28 26.53 -2.73
N ASP A 808 -42.11 27.84 -3.00
CA ASP A 808 -41.78 28.84 -2.00
C ASP A 808 -42.63 28.70 -0.73
N SER A 809 -42.00 28.66 0.42
CA SER A 809 -42.60 28.49 1.72
C SER A 809 -41.72 29.03 2.83
N ASP A 810 -42.26 29.14 4.04
CA ASP A 810 -41.48 29.51 5.23
C ASP A 810 -40.79 28.31 5.91
N ARG A 811 -40.92 27.11 5.37
CA ARG A 811 -40.25 25.91 5.85
C ARG A 811 -38.72 26.07 5.74
N LEU A 812 -38.01 25.53 6.71
CA LEU A 812 -36.58 25.41 6.62
C LEU A 812 -36.16 24.25 5.68
N PRO A 813 -34.99 24.31 5.07
CA PRO A 813 -34.40 23.14 4.42
C PRO A 813 -34.27 21.99 5.43
N THR A 814 -34.41 20.76 4.94
CA THR A 814 -34.23 19.52 5.70
C THR A 814 -33.22 18.62 4.98
N SER A 815 -32.69 17.62 5.65
CA SER A 815 -31.73 16.70 5.05
C SER A 815 -32.01 15.24 5.37
N HIS A 816 -31.61 14.35 4.48
CA HIS A 816 -31.50 12.93 4.71
C HIS A 816 -30.03 12.54 4.70
N THR A 817 -29.41 12.60 5.86
CA THR A 817 -27.96 12.41 6.03
C THR A 817 -27.48 11.01 5.65
N CYS A 818 -28.34 9.99 5.74
CA CYS A 818 -28.03 8.63 5.31
C CYS A 818 -27.75 8.54 3.80
N PHE A 819 -28.36 9.42 3.01
CA PHE A 819 -28.30 9.44 1.55
C PHE A 819 -27.61 10.70 0.99
N ASN A 820 -27.09 11.57 1.86
CA ASN A 820 -26.49 12.86 1.51
C ASN A 820 -27.45 13.73 0.66
N VAL A 821 -28.74 13.77 1.03
CA VAL A 821 -29.78 14.52 0.31
C VAL A 821 -30.13 15.77 1.08
N LEU A 822 -30.06 16.92 0.42
CA LEU A 822 -30.60 18.19 0.89
C LEU A 822 -31.96 18.44 0.26
N LEU A 823 -32.99 18.54 1.06
CA LEU A 823 -34.36 18.87 0.64
C LEU A 823 -34.54 20.40 0.74
N LEU A 824 -34.58 21.06 -0.40
CA LEU A 824 -34.59 22.52 -0.50
C LEU A 824 -35.93 23.01 -1.13
N PRO A 825 -36.73 23.80 -0.40
CA PRO A 825 -37.87 24.50 -1.00
C PRO A 825 -37.42 25.47 -2.11
N GLU A 826 -38.25 25.67 -3.15
CA GLU A 826 -37.94 26.60 -4.23
C GLU A 826 -38.25 28.04 -3.78
N TYR A 827 -37.31 28.63 -3.00
CA TYR A 827 -37.45 29.99 -2.47
C TYR A 827 -37.44 31.05 -3.57
N ASN A 828 -38.27 32.08 -3.41
CA ASN A 828 -38.44 33.13 -4.42
C ASN A 828 -37.33 34.18 -4.45
N SER A 829 -36.43 34.22 -3.44
CA SER A 829 -35.32 35.17 -3.40
C SER A 829 -34.07 34.56 -2.74
N LYS A 830 -32.93 35.05 -3.17
CA LYS A 830 -31.62 34.67 -2.63
C LYS A 830 -31.51 34.97 -1.13
N GLU A 831 -31.99 36.13 -0.68
CA GLU A 831 -31.92 36.55 0.73
C GLU A 831 -32.77 35.63 1.62
N LYS A 832 -33.92 35.20 1.16
CA LYS A 832 -34.80 34.26 1.87
C LYS A 832 -34.11 32.87 1.93
N LEU A 833 -33.52 32.43 0.83
CA LEU A 833 -32.76 31.18 0.79
C LEU A 833 -31.61 31.20 1.79
N GLU A 834 -30.81 32.28 1.78
CA GLU A 834 -29.65 32.44 2.70
C GLU A 834 -30.11 32.41 4.16
N GLU A 835 -31.15 33.21 4.51
CA GLU A 835 -31.67 33.25 5.88
C GLU A 835 -32.16 31.88 6.35
N ARG A 836 -32.91 31.16 5.53
CA ARG A 836 -33.49 29.86 5.89
C ARG A 836 -32.40 28.77 5.94
N LEU A 837 -31.47 28.78 5.01
CA LEU A 837 -30.37 27.85 4.99
C LEU A 837 -29.47 28.02 6.24
N LEU A 838 -29.07 29.23 6.56
CA LEU A 838 -28.26 29.53 7.74
C LEU A 838 -28.99 29.18 9.05
N LYS A 839 -30.30 29.41 9.13
CA LYS A 839 -31.11 28.96 10.26
C LYS A 839 -31.11 27.43 10.36
N ALA A 840 -31.34 26.70 9.28
CA ALA A 840 -31.33 25.25 9.28
C ALA A 840 -29.97 24.71 9.75
N ILE A 841 -28.88 25.22 9.20
CA ILE A 841 -27.51 24.77 9.53
C ILE A 841 -27.12 25.06 10.99
N ASN A 842 -27.48 26.22 11.53
CA ASN A 842 -27.07 26.63 12.87
C ASN A 842 -27.93 26.07 14.00
N TYR A 843 -29.19 25.73 13.72
CA TYR A 843 -30.11 25.25 14.75
C TYR A 843 -30.34 23.73 14.72
N SER A 844 -29.80 23.01 13.72
CA SER A 844 -29.79 21.56 13.71
C SER A 844 -28.75 21.03 14.68
N LYS A 845 -29.10 20.83 15.94
CA LYS A 845 -28.33 19.97 16.85
C LYS A 845 -28.92 18.58 16.83
N GLY A 846 -28.17 17.61 16.28
CA GLY A 846 -28.56 16.21 16.22
C GLY A 846 -29.52 15.88 15.05
N PHE A 847 -29.76 14.58 14.85
CA PHE A 847 -30.71 14.06 13.85
C PHE A 847 -32.15 14.23 14.34
N GLY A 848 -32.57 15.45 14.70
CA GLY A 848 -33.92 15.71 15.15
C GLY A 848 -34.94 15.52 14.02
N MET A 849 -35.73 14.46 14.08
CA MET A 849 -37.03 14.47 13.41
C MET A 849 -37.94 15.45 14.17
N LEU A 850 -38.16 16.62 13.57
CA LEU A 850 -39.25 17.48 13.94
C LEU A 850 -40.52 17.03 13.20
#